data_c115eb8302f8148e41ada041d7793050
#
_entry.id   c115eb8302f8148e41ada041d7793050
#
_cell.length_a   1.000
_cell.length_b   1.000
_cell.length_c   1.000
_cell.angle_alpha   90.00
_cell.angle_beta   90.00
_cell.angle_gamma   90.00
#
_symmetry.space_group_name_H-M   'P 1'
#
loop_
_entity.id
_entity.type
_entity.pdbx_description
1 polymer ?
#
loop_
_entity_poly.entity_id
_entity_poly.type
_entity_poly.pdbx_seq_one_letter_code
_entity_poly.pdbx_strand_id
1 'polypeptide(L)'
;MNLLVLDGNSIVNRAFYGIKLLTTKSGYYTNAIYGFLNILLKLQDTCHPDGVAVAFDVHEPTFRHKQYADYKAGRKPMPQELRAQMPVLKELLIALGYTTVECPGWEADDVLGTLAAACRDSGDTCFIATGDRDALQLAHGGVKVLLARTKMGQAVTDVYDEAAIAAEYGITPQALIQVKALQGDSSDNIPGVAGVGAKTALDLVQRFGTLDAIYKDLDTLDIKPGVREKLRRDKDKAYLSLDLGTIRSNAPIDAAPAHYAVTGGDPAAAVALFRKLELFSLIDKFNLDRDLVPGGETEAPAPAHQPERLTCVDADDLLTRLRKAGDVYVVPQMAEGTVTDLFFPLGDTVFVMPADTPEFGYFVRTLLAEDTVRIFGYNTKELHRLAQKQGVRCGNICGDLQLSAYLLRPSDAKYDLAQLALEYNVPVPAYRNSLDQEEPAVALAVILPELFAKTDALIDDAGQRKLLTEIELPLAGVLARMECAGFDVDKAGIEAFSKKLSTRISTLTDEIFEAVGHEFNINSPKQLGVALFEDLGLPCKKKTKSGYSTNAEVLEGLRSAHPVVEKIMEYRTLTKLKSTYCDGLLKVIDTDGRIHTRFNQVETRTGRISSLEPNLQNIPIRTDLGREMRKFFIAAPGCRLVDADYSQIELRVLASISEDQTMIDAFNSGADIHTATAAQVFGLPPEMITPQLRSRAKAVNFGIVYGIGAFSLAKDIGVSNKEAKEYIDSYMHTYQGVAAYMQRMIDAAKDTGYATTLFGRRRYLPELAASNHMLRAFGERVARNMPIQGTAADIIKIAMVRVDRRLYAERMESRLILQVHDELIVEAPEAEADRALQIVTEEMEHACDMAVLLRADGKIGQTWYDAH
;
A
#
# COMPACT_ATOMS: atom_id res chain seq x y z
N MET A 1 0.54 -36.90 -17.35
CA MET A 1 -0.02 -35.55 -17.10
C MET A 1 0.76 -34.83 -16.00
N ASN A 2 0.61 -33.54 -15.91
CA ASN A 2 1.15 -32.73 -14.82
C ASN A 2 0.04 -32.41 -13.84
N LEU A 3 0.06 -32.97 -12.62
CA LEU A 3 -0.91 -32.70 -11.58
C LEU A 3 -0.35 -31.71 -10.56
N LEU A 4 -1.01 -30.59 -10.34
CA LEU A 4 -0.71 -29.62 -9.28
C LEU A 4 -1.63 -29.91 -8.08
N VAL A 5 -1.03 -30.25 -6.96
CA VAL A 5 -1.74 -30.52 -5.70
C VAL A 5 -1.39 -29.44 -4.68
N LEU A 6 -2.38 -28.68 -4.23
CA LEU A 6 -2.19 -27.60 -3.26
C LEU A 6 -2.61 -28.06 -1.86
N ASP A 7 -1.78 -27.75 -0.87
CA ASP A 7 -2.17 -27.71 0.53
C ASP A 7 -3.01 -26.45 0.78
N GLY A 8 -4.33 -26.61 0.73
CA GLY A 8 -5.28 -25.50 0.81
C GLY A 8 -5.14 -24.71 2.10
N ASN A 9 -4.98 -25.40 3.23
CA ASN A 9 -4.88 -24.76 4.54
C ASN A 9 -3.58 -23.99 4.69
N SER A 10 -2.45 -24.53 4.25
CA SER A 10 -1.16 -23.86 4.30
C SER A 10 -1.13 -22.61 3.40
N ILE A 11 -1.60 -22.75 2.15
CA ILE A 11 -1.60 -21.64 1.19
C ILE A 11 -2.57 -20.53 1.62
N VAL A 12 -3.78 -20.86 2.10
CA VAL A 12 -4.76 -19.84 2.54
C VAL A 12 -4.28 -19.09 3.77
N ASN A 13 -3.69 -19.78 4.76
CA ASN A 13 -3.08 -19.11 5.91
C ASN A 13 -1.97 -18.16 5.49
N ARG A 14 -1.11 -18.60 4.57
CA ARG A 14 -0.06 -17.75 4.03
C ARG A 14 -0.61 -16.51 3.32
N ALA A 15 -1.66 -16.67 2.51
CA ALA A 15 -2.34 -15.57 1.84
C ALA A 15 -2.92 -14.58 2.87
N PHE A 16 -3.61 -15.10 3.88
CA PHE A 16 -4.22 -14.28 4.93
C PHE A 16 -3.22 -13.41 5.69
N TYR A 17 -2.09 -13.96 6.10
CA TYR A 17 -1.07 -13.21 6.84
C TYR A 17 -0.09 -12.45 5.94
N GLY A 18 -0.03 -12.78 4.67
CA GLY A 18 0.87 -12.14 3.69
C GLY A 18 0.30 -10.89 3.03
N ILE A 19 -1.01 -10.74 3.02
CA ILE A 19 -1.73 -9.62 2.40
C ILE A 19 -2.41 -8.79 3.49
N LYS A 20 -2.38 -7.46 3.33
CA LYS A 20 -3.16 -6.56 4.20
C LYS A 20 -4.63 -6.97 4.14
N LEU A 21 -5.35 -6.77 5.24
CA LEU A 21 -6.78 -7.03 5.27
C LEU A 21 -7.49 -6.27 4.16
N LEU A 22 -8.19 -7.01 3.31
CA LEU A 22 -9.11 -6.52 2.29
C LEU A 22 -10.52 -6.87 2.72
N THR A 23 -11.46 -5.93 2.54
CA THR A 23 -12.87 -6.15 2.86
C THR A 23 -13.74 -5.63 1.75
N THR A 24 -14.89 -6.27 1.56
CA THR A 24 -15.98 -5.73 0.74
C THR A 24 -16.61 -4.50 1.43
N LYS A 25 -17.48 -3.78 0.72
CA LYS A 25 -18.31 -2.69 1.26
C LYS A 25 -19.14 -3.14 2.46
N SER A 26 -19.60 -4.41 2.46
CA SER A 26 -20.34 -5.01 3.57
C SER A 26 -19.46 -5.46 4.75
N GLY A 27 -18.15 -5.23 4.70
CA GLY A 27 -17.20 -5.62 5.75
C GLY A 27 -16.77 -7.09 5.72
N TYR A 28 -17.11 -7.86 4.67
CA TYR A 28 -16.65 -9.23 4.52
C TYR A 28 -15.17 -9.27 4.11
N TYR A 29 -14.34 -10.06 4.82
CA TYR A 29 -12.92 -10.19 4.54
C TYR A 29 -12.65 -11.02 3.29
N THR A 30 -11.77 -10.56 2.41
CA THR A 30 -11.46 -11.18 1.11
C THR A 30 -9.98 -11.40 0.85
N ASN A 31 -9.10 -10.92 1.72
CA ASN A 31 -7.65 -10.96 1.54
C ASN A 31 -7.09 -12.38 1.39
N ALA A 32 -7.63 -13.38 2.11
CA ALA A 32 -7.18 -14.76 1.99
C ALA A 32 -7.57 -15.37 0.64
N ILE A 33 -8.81 -15.13 0.19
CA ILE A 33 -9.30 -15.58 -1.13
C ILE A 33 -8.47 -14.95 -2.24
N TYR A 34 -8.31 -13.61 -2.20
CA TYR A 34 -7.52 -12.88 -3.18
C TYR A 34 -6.08 -13.38 -3.27
N GLY A 35 -5.45 -13.57 -2.12
CA GLY A 35 -4.08 -14.05 -2.07
C GLY A 35 -3.92 -15.49 -2.51
N PHE A 36 -4.84 -16.37 -2.13
CA PHE A 36 -4.84 -17.76 -2.55
C PHE A 36 -4.92 -17.89 -4.08
N LEU A 37 -5.86 -17.20 -4.70
CA LEU A 37 -6.07 -17.25 -6.15
C LEU A 37 -4.90 -16.66 -6.95
N ASN A 38 -4.27 -15.59 -6.46
CA ASN A 38 -3.06 -15.07 -7.10
C ASN A 38 -1.86 -16.04 -6.96
N ILE A 39 -1.75 -16.78 -5.84
CA ILE A 39 -0.74 -17.83 -5.70
C ILE A 39 -1.04 -18.98 -6.65
N LEU A 40 -2.30 -19.41 -6.76
CA LEU A 40 -2.73 -20.46 -7.67
C LEU A 40 -2.38 -20.11 -9.13
N LEU A 41 -2.74 -18.93 -9.61
CA LEU A 41 -2.41 -18.45 -10.96
C LEU A 41 -0.90 -18.50 -11.21
N LYS A 42 -0.09 -18.00 -10.27
CA LYS A 42 1.36 -18.04 -10.39
C LYS A 42 1.92 -19.47 -10.45
N LEU A 43 1.33 -20.39 -9.70
CA LEU A 43 1.72 -21.80 -9.73
C LEU A 43 1.33 -22.46 -11.05
N GLN A 44 0.17 -22.13 -11.62
CA GLN A 44 -0.26 -22.59 -12.94
C GLN A 44 0.70 -22.11 -14.04
N ASP A 45 1.09 -20.83 -14.01
CA ASP A 45 2.10 -20.29 -14.92
C ASP A 45 3.47 -20.96 -14.80
N THR A 46 3.80 -21.46 -13.61
CA THR A 46 5.09 -22.11 -13.34
C THR A 46 5.12 -23.59 -13.74
N CYS A 47 4.01 -24.32 -13.51
CA CYS A 47 3.95 -25.76 -13.64
C CYS A 47 3.24 -26.23 -14.89
N HIS A 48 2.43 -25.37 -15.52
CA HIS A 48 1.53 -25.68 -16.65
C HIS A 48 0.78 -27.00 -16.41
N PRO A 49 -0.03 -27.10 -15.34
CA PRO A 49 -0.67 -28.36 -14.96
C PRO A 49 -1.84 -28.69 -15.86
N ASP A 50 -1.99 -29.96 -16.17
CA ASP A 50 -3.18 -30.51 -16.85
C ASP A 50 -4.35 -30.69 -15.86
N GLY A 51 -4.04 -30.86 -14.58
CA GLY A 51 -5.01 -31.05 -13.51
C GLY A 51 -4.60 -30.31 -12.20
N VAL A 52 -5.60 -29.92 -11.40
CA VAL A 52 -5.41 -29.23 -10.13
C VAL A 52 -6.30 -29.84 -9.05
N ALA A 53 -5.68 -30.25 -7.95
CA ALA A 53 -6.35 -30.71 -6.73
C ALA A 53 -6.01 -29.76 -5.57
N VAL A 54 -7.00 -29.35 -4.78
CA VAL A 54 -6.79 -28.53 -3.59
C VAL A 54 -7.25 -29.30 -2.35
N ALA A 55 -6.30 -29.76 -1.54
CA ALA A 55 -6.57 -30.53 -0.32
C ALA A 55 -6.86 -29.61 0.86
N PHE A 56 -7.92 -29.89 1.61
CA PHE A 56 -8.28 -29.18 2.83
C PHE A 56 -8.43 -30.12 4.02
N ASP A 57 -8.00 -29.66 5.20
CA ASP A 57 -8.27 -30.35 6.45
C ASP A 57 -9.76 -30.27 6.82
N VAL A 58 -10.28 -31.32 7.38
CA VAL A 58 -11.63 -31.37 8.01
C VAL A 58 -11.52 -31.12 9.51
N HIS A 59 -12.64 -30.73 10.12
CA HIS A 59 -12.67 -30.36 11.54
C HIS A 59 -12.76 -31.58 12.47
N GLU A 60 -12.68 -32.80 11.95
CA GLU A 60 -12.76 -34.03 12.70
C GLU A 60 -11.39 -34.49 13.24
N PRO A 61 -11.36 -35.16 14.42
CA PRO A 61 -10.12 -35.73 14.93
C PRO A 61 -9.54 -36.76 13.97
N THR A 62 -8.31 -36.61 13.57
CA THR A 62 -7.61 -37.54 12.70
C THR A 62 -7.11 -38.76 13.46
N PHE A 63 -6.61 -39.79 12.76
CA PHE A 63 -5.99 -40.95 13.40
C PHE A 63 -4.82 -40.55 14.31
N ARG A 64 -4.08 -39.46 13.99
CA ARG A 64 -2.97 -38.96 14.82
C ARG A 64 -3.47 -38.45 16.17
N HIS A 65 -4.60 -37.74 16.21
CA HIS A 65 -5.24 -37.30 17.47
C HIS A 65 -5.70 -38.46 18.33
N LYS A 66 -6.17 -39.57 17.70
CA LYS A 66 -6.56 -40.77 18.42
C LYS A 66 -5.37 -41.52 19.01
N GLN A 67 -4.23 -41.44 18.35
CA GLN A 67 -2.98 -42.08 18.76
C GLN A 67 -2.22 -41.30 19.84
N TYR A 68 -2.24 -39.98 19.75
CA TYR A 68 -1.54 -39.07 20.66
C TYR A 68 -2.43 -37.84 20.98
N ALA A 69 -2.98 -37.83 22.19
CA ALA A 69 -3.95 -36.81 22.61
C ALA A 69 -3.42 -35.36 22.59
N ASP A 70 -2.10 -35.19 22.79
CA ASP A 70 -1.45 -33.90 22.81
C ASP A 70 -1.03 -33.43 21.40
N TYR A 71 -1.30 -34.19 20.36
CA TYR A 71 -0.98 -33.81 18.96
C TYR A 71 -1.66 -32.52 18.58
N LYS A 72 -0.91 -31.53 18.13
CA LYS A 72 -1.36 -30.19 17.77
C LYS A 72 -2.10 -29.40 18.89
N ALA A 73 -2.03 -29.84 20.15
CA ALA A 73 -2.74 -29.22 21.28
C ALA A 73 -2.35 -27.74 21.53
N GLY A 74 -1.18 -27.31 21.09
CA GLY A 74 -0.69 -25.92 21.20
C GLY A 74 -1.10 -24.98 20.08
N ARG A 75 -1.79 -25.46 19.03
CA ARG A 75 -2.19 -24.62 17.88
C ARG A 75 -3.30 -23.65 18.27
N LYS A 76 -3.11 -22.36 17.94
CA LYS A 76 -4.15 -21.35 18.12
C LYS A 76 -5.31 -21.59 17.16
N PRO A 77 -6.55 -21.33 17.56
CA PRO A 77 -7.71 -21.47 16.68
C PRO A 77 -7.58 -20.50 15.48
N MET A 78 -8.14 -20.93 14.35
CA MET A 78 -8.19 -20.10 13.14
C MET A 78 -8.94 -18.79 13.41
N PRO A 79 -8.40 -17.62 13.02
CA PRO A 79 -9.08 -16.34 13.15
C PRO A 79 -10.47 -16.39 12.50
N GLN A 80 -11.43 -15.66 13.09
CA GLN A 80 -12.80 -15.65 12.57
C GLN A 80 -12.87 -15.09 11.15
N GLU A 81 -12.06 -14.10 10.86
CA GLU A 81 -11.93 -13.44 9.56
C GLU A 81 -11.46 -14.42 8.47
N LEU A 82 -10.57 -15.34 8.81
CA LEU A 82 -10.10 -16.39 7.89
C LEU A 82 -11.14 -17.50 7.77
N ARG A 83 -11.71 -17.91 8.90
CA ARG A 83 -12.72 -18.99 8.94
C ARG A 83 -13.92 -18.66 8.04
N ALA A 84 -14.36 -17.39 8.04
CA ALA A 84 -15.46 -16.95 7.19
C ALA A 84 -15.15 -17.08 5.68
N GLN A 85 -13.89 -16.92 5.27
CA GLN A 85 -13.49 -16.98 3.87
C GLN A 85 -13.37 -18.43 3.33
N MET A 86 -13.16 -19.43 4.20
CA MET A 86 -12.91 -20.82 3.76
C MET A 86 -14.06 -21.43 2.92
N PRO A 87 -15.34 -21.35 3.33
CA PRO A 87 -16.42 -21.90 2.52
C PRO A 87 -16.53 -21.26 1.14
N VAL A 88 -16.42 -19.93 1.09
CA VAL A 88 -16.53 -19.16 -0.17
C VAL A 88 -15.35 -19.42 -1.08
N LEU A 89 -14.14 -19.61 -0.52
CA LEU A 89 -12.98 -20.02 -1.32
C LEU A 89 -13.21 -21.38 -1.99
N LYS A 90 -13.73 -22.36 -1.26
CA LYS A 90 -14.03 -23.69 -1.82
C LYS A 90 -15.10 -23.62 -2.93
N GLU A 91 -16.18 -22.87 -2.68
CA GLU A 91 -17.23 -22.63 -3.67
C GLU A 91 -16.66 -22.01 -4.94
N LEU A 92 -15.79 -21.01 -4.79
CA LEU A 92 -15.16 -20.32 -5.91
C LEU A 92 -14.17 -21.22 -6.68
N LEU A 93 -13.40 -22.07 -5.99
CA LEU A 93 -12.52 -23.05 -6.63
C LEU A 93 -13.32 -24.04 -7.48
N ILE A 94 -14.44 -24.56 -6.97
CA ILE A 94 -15.33 -25.44 -7.73
C ILE A 94 -15.92 -24.72 -8.95
N ALA A 95 -16.39 -23.48 -8.76
CA ALA A 95 -16.91 -22.66 -9.86
C ALA A 95 -15.86 -22.38 -10.95
N LEU A 96 -14.58 -22.27 -10.57
CA LEU A 96 -13.45 -22.12 -11.49
C LEU A 96 -12.99 -23.43 -12.14
N GLY A 97 -13.66 -24.56 -11.84
CA GLY A 97 -13.37 -25.87 -12.44
C GLY A 97 -12.23 -26.65 -11.75
N TYR A 98 -11.83 -26.25 -10.54
CA TYR A 98 -10.84 -26.97 -9.74
C TYR A 98 -11.50 -27.94 -8.75
N THR A 99 -10.84 -29.06 -8.52
CA THR A 99 -11.35 -30.08 -7.60
C THR A 99 -10.81 -29.85 -6.19
N THR A 100 -11.71 -29.70 -5.21
CA THR A 100 -11.36 -29.66 -3.79
C THR A 100 -11.47 -31.05 -3.18
N VAL A 101 -10.52 -31.44 -2.31
CA VAL A 101 -10.44 -32.76 -1.70
C VAL A 101 -10.41 -32.64 -0.19
N GLU A 102 -11.32 -33.32 0.48
CA GLU A 102 -11.39 -33.46 1.94
C GLU A 102 -11.56 -34.94 2.30
N CYS A 103 -10.86 -35.41 3.33
CA CYS A 103 -10.95 -36.81 3.76
C CYS A 103 -11.14 -36.85 5.28
N PRO A 104 -12.38 -37.17 5.78
CA PRO A 104 -12.65 -37.28 7.20
C PRO A 104 -11.74 -38.28 7.90
N GLY A 105 -11.16 -37.89 9.04
CA GLY A 105 -10.23 -38.70 9.82
C GLY A 105 -8.77 -38.69 9.31
N TRP A 106 -8.48 -38.00 8.20
CA TRP A 106 -7.14 -37.80 7.61
C TRP A 106 -6.80 -36.33 7.56
N GLU A 107 -5.52 -36.04 7.39
CA GLU A 107 -5.03 -34.67 7.20
C GLU A 107 -4.84 -34.36 5.71
N ALA A 108 -4.84 -33.08 5.35
CA ALA A 108 -4.56 -32.62 3.98
C ALA A 108 -3.21 -33.18 3.48
N ASP A 109 -2.21 -33.25 4.33
CA ASP A 109 -0.90 -33.82 4.00
C ASP A 109 -0.99 -35.30 3.53
N ASP A 110 -1.87 -36.10 4.12
CA ASP A 110 -2.08 -37.49 3.71
C ASP A 110 -2.79 -37.57 2.35
N VAL A 111 -3.66 -36.60 2.05
CA VAL A 111 -4.25 -36.43 0.70
C VAL A 111 -3.15 -36.11 -0.31
N LEU A 112 -2.24 -35.15 0.02
CA LEU A 112 -1.07 -34.83 -0.82
C LEU A 112 -0.21 -36.10 -1.06
N GLY A 113 0.08 -36.87 0.00
CA GLY A 113 0.84 -38.11 -0.07
C GLY A 113 0.20 -39.17 -0.95
N THR A 114 -1.13 -39.30 -0.87
CA THR A 114 -1.89 -40.28 -1.66
C THR A 114 -1.91 -39.93 -3.15
N LEU A 115 -2.16 -38.66 -3.51
CA LEU A 115 -2.11 -38.19 -4.88
C LEU A 115 -0.68 -38.27 -5.46
N ALA A 116 0.33 -37.94 -4.66
CA ALA A 116 1.71 -38.06 -5.08
C ALA A 116 2.10 -39.53 -5.37
N ALA A 117 1.60 -40.48 -4.56
CA ALA A 117 1.82 -41.89 -4.80
C ALA A 117 1.14 -42.37 -6.10
N ALA A 118 -0.11 -41.96 -6.30
CA ALA A 118 -0.85 -42.29 -7.51
C ALA A 118 -0.17 -41.76 -8.78
N CYS A 119 0.35 -40.53 -8.76
CA CYS A 119 1.13 -39.97 -9.89
C CYS A 119 2.41 -40.79 -10.14
N ARG A 120 3.13 -41.20 -9.10
CA ARG A 120 4.31 -42.07 -9.26
C ARG A 120 3.96 -43.41 -9.91
N ASP A 121 2.84 -44.01 -9.46
CA ASP A 121 2.41 -45.33 -9.96
C ASP A 121 1.93 -45.25 -11.42
N SER A 122 1.34 -44.12 -11.83
CA SER A 122 0.92 -43.88 -13.23
C SER A 122 2.03 -43.34 -14.13
N GLY A 123 3.17 -42.93 -13.58
CA GLY A 123 4.27 -42.28 -14.32
C GLY A 123 4.00 -40.81 -14.66
N ASP A 124 3.05 -40.17 -13.97
CA ASP A 124 2.71 -38.76 -14.11
C ASP A 124 3.65 -37.87 -13.23
N THR A 125 3.75 -36.59 -13.58
CA THR A 125 4.47 -35.61 -12.78
C THR A 125 3.52 -35.00 -11.74
N CYS A 126 3.93 -34.97 -10.47
CA CYS A 126 3.19 -34.33 -9.40
C CYS A 126 3.94 -33.11 -8.86
N PHE A 127 3.25 -31.95 -8.79
CA PHE A 127 3.73 -30.75 -8.15
C PHE A 127 2.93 -30.52 -6.87
N ILE A 128 3.57 -30.55 -5.71
CA ILE A 128 2.94 -30.28 -4.41
C ILE A 128 3.26 -28.86 -3.98
N ALA A 129 2.26 -27.99 -3.89
CA ALA A 129 2.41 -26.64 -3.42
C ALA A 129 1.98 -26.50 -1.95
N THR A 130 2.92 -26.18 -1.07
CA THR A 130 2.69 -26.04 0.38
C THR A 130 3.66 -25.04 1.01
N GLY A 131 3.37 -24.56 2.20
CA GLY A 131 4.30 -23.84 3.06
C GLY A 131 4.95 -24.73 4.10
N ASP A 132 4.54 -26.01 4.21
CA ASP A 132 5.04 -26.96 5.19
C ASP A 132 6.24 -27.75 4.65
N ARG A 133 7.29 -27.81 5.45
CA ARG A 133 8.50 -28.59 5.11
C ARG A 133 8.33 -30.09 5.23
N ASP A 134 7.30 -30.54 5.93
CA ASP A 134 7.05 -31.96 6.10
C ASP A 134 6.74 -32.66 4.77
N ALA A 135 6.11 -31.95 3.85
CA ALA A 135 5.87 -32.43 2.49
C ALA A 135 7.16 -32.72 1.70
N LEU A 136 8.33 -32.24 2.12
CA LEU A 136 9.60 -32.53 1.46
C LEU A 136 9.92 -34.06 1.46
N GLN A 137 9.37 -34.83 2.43
CA GLN A 137 9.51 -36.30 2.43
C GLN A 137 8.90 -36.96 1.18
N LEU A 138 7.98 -36.27 0.47
CA LEU A 138 7.31 -36.76 -0.72
C LEU A 138 8.07 -36.47 -2.03
N ALA A 139 9.15 -35.68 -2.00
CA ALA A 139 9.85 -35.19 -3.19
C ALA A 139 10.75 -36.24 -3.85
N HIS A 140 10.16 -37.34 -4.33
CA HIS A 140 10.89 -38.44 -5.00
C HIS A 140 10.01 -39.08 -6.11
N GLY A 141 10.61 -39.77 -7.05
CA GLY A 141 9.88 -40.54 -8.07
C GLY A 141 8.97 -39.64 -8.97
N GLY A 142 9.47 -38.51 -9.46
CA GLY A 142 8.69 -37.60 -10.32
C GLY A 142 7.88 -36.55 -9.55
N VAL A 143 7.87 -36.60 -8.23
CA VAL A 143 7.18 -35.61 -7.39
C VAL A 143 8.12 -34.42 -7.10
N LYS A 144 7.63 -33.19 -7.28
CA LYS A 144 8.33 -31.94 -6.95
C LYS A 144 7.55 -31.15 -5.91
N VAL A 145 8.21 -30.70 -4.85
CA VAL A 145 7.58 -29.87 -3.82
C VAL A 145 7.90 -28.40 -4.07
N LEU A 146 6.87 -27.61 -4.26
CA LEU A 146 6.91 -26.16 -4.44
C LEU A 146 6.70 -25.52 -3.06
N LEU A 147 7.82 -25.28 -2.37
CA LEU A 147 7.79 -24.76 -1.00
C LEU A 147 7.68 -23.24 -1.00
N ALA A 148 6.53 -22.75 -0.60
CA ALA A 148 6.29 -21.32 -0.50
C ALA A 148 7.04 -20.71 0.69
N ARG A 149 7.92 -19.73 0.44
CA ARG A 149 8.72 -18.99 1.46
C ARG A 149 8.60 -17.49 1.28
N THR A 150 8.96 -16.75 2.32
CA THR A 150 9.13 -15.29 2.22
C THR A 150 10.61 -14.98 2.35
N LYS A 151 11.23 -14.46 1.28
CA LYS A 151 12.60 -13.94 1.30
C LYS A 151 12.53 -12.41 1.10
N MET A 152 13.12 -11.63 2.01
CA MET A 152 13.18 -10.16 1.94
C MET A 152 11.81 -9.47 1.76
N GLY A 153 10.76 -10.01 2.38
CA GLY A 153 9.40 -9.49 2.24
C GLY A 153 8.67 -9.88 0.96
N GLN A 154 9.34 -10.57 0.04
CA GLN A 154 8.75 -11.10 -1.20
C GLN A 154 8.39 -12.57 -1.08
N ALA A 155 7.25 -12.96 -1.66
CA ALA A 155 6.85 -14.35 -1.76
C ALA A 155 7.70 -15.05 -2.84
N VAL A 156 8.46 -16.07 -2.42
CA VAL A 156 9.30 -16.89 -3.29
C VAL A 156 8.84 -18.33 -3.17
N THR A 157 8.89 -19.08 -4.26
CA THR A 157 8.64 -20.52 -4.29
C THR A 157 9.95 -21.21 -4.61
N ASP A 158 10.47 -22.00 -3.64
CA ASP A 158 11.64 -22.85 -3.86
C ASP A 158 11.14 -24.23 -4.35
N VAL A 159 11.78 -24.77 -5.39
CA VAL A 159 11.42 -26.08 -5.95
C VAL A 159 12.36 -27.13 -5.37
N TYR A 160 11.79 -28.16 -4.77
CA TYR A 160 12.53 -29.30 -4.23
C TYR A 160 12.16 -30.58 -4.98
N ASP A 161 13.17 -31.22 -5.52
CA ASP A 161 13.17 -32.60 -5.99
C ASP A 161 14.18 -33.38 -5.17
N GLU A 162 14.37 -34.66 -5.50
CA GLU A 162 15.30 -35.57 -4.82
C GLU A 162 16.74 -35.03 -4.86
N ALA A 163 17.17 -34.44 -5.98
CA ALA A 163 18.51 -33.90 -6.13
C ALA A 163 18.71 -32.63 -5.25
N ALA A 164 17.73 -31.76 -5.19
CA ALA A 164 17.80 -30.56 -4.36
C ALA A 164 17.83 -30.89 -2.85
N ILE A 165 17.09 -31.91 -2.42
CA ILE A 165 17.11 -32.39 -1.03
C ILE A 165 18.45 -33.03 -0.70
N ALA A 166 18.98 -33.88 -1.59
CA ALA A 166 20.32 -34.49 -1.42
C ALA A 166 21.42 -33.42 -1.32
N ALA A 167 21.32 -32.36 -2.13
CA ALA A 167 22.28 -31.26 -2.11
C ALA A 167 22.19 -30.41 -0.82
N GLU A 168 20.97 -30.13 -0.30
CA GLU A 168 20.78 -29.28 0.88
C GLU A 168 21.00 -30.07 2.19
N TYR A 169 20.52 -31.29 2.28
CA TYR A 169 20.49 -32.08 3.53
C TYR A 169 21.46 -33.28 3.55
N GLY A 170 22.00 -33.70 2.42
CA GLY A 170 22.90 -34.87 2.34
C GLY A 170 22.18 -36.20 2.59
N ILE A 171 20.87 -36.27 2.45
CA ILE A 171 20.00 -37.46 2.68
C ILE A 171 18.89 -37.53 1.62
N THR A 172 18.20 -38.67 1.55
CA THR A 172 17.05 -38.83 0.67
C THR A 172 15.81 -38.12 1.23
N PRO A 173 14.82 -37.78 0.38
CA PRO A 173 13.54 -37.18 0.87
C PRO A 173 12.89 -38.01 1.96
N GLN A 174 12.82 -39.33 1.80
CA GLN A 174 12.23 -40.25 2.77
C GLN A 174 12.99 -40.31 4.11
N ALA A 175 14.28 -39.95 4.13
CA ALA A 175 15.06 -39.89 5.34
C ALA A 175 14.79 -38.61 6.19
N LEU A 176 14.18 -37.57 5.61
CA LEU A 176 13.83 -36.36 6.36
C LEU A 176 12.92 -36.61 7.54
N ILE A 177 11.99 -37.59 7.42
CA ILE A 177 11.13 -37.95 8.52
C ILE A 177 11.87 -38.59 9.69
N GLN A 178 12.96 -39.29 9.44
CA GLN A 178 13.84 -39.85 10.47
C GLN A 178 14.51 -38.75 11.31
N VAL A 179 14.90 -37.65 10.63
CA VAL A 179 15.43 -36.47 11.29
C VAL A 179 14.35 -35.83 12.19
N LYS A 180 13.12 -35.68 11.66
CA LYS A 180 11.98 -35.16 12.43
C LYS A 180 11.65 -36.05 13.63
N ALA A 181 11.67 -37.34 13.46
CA ALA A 181 11.43 -38.33 14.55
C ALA A 181 12.41 -38.17 15.71
N LEU A 182 13.66 -37.85 15.43
CA LEU A 182 14.69 -37.62 16.45
C LEU A 182 14.59 -36.23 17.08
N GLN A 183 14.42 -35.18 16.29
CA GLN A 183 14.41 -33.81 16.83
C GLN A 183 13.09 -33.39 17.47
N GLY A 184 11.98 -34.04 17.10
CA GLY A 184 10.62 -33.63 17.43
C GLY A 184 10.16 -32.41 16.62
N ASP A 185 8.92 -31.98 16.88
CA ASP A 185 8.33 -30.76 16.32
C ASP A 185 7.46 -30.04 17.35
N SER A 186 7.89 -28.85 17.75
CA SER A 186 7.17 -28.03 18.72
C SER A 186 5.88 -27.42 18.15
N SER A 187 5.75 -27.28 16.82
CA SER A 187 4.55 -26.72 16.19
C SER A 187 3.38 -27.71 16.24
N ASP A 188 3.68 -28.99 16.10
CA ASP A 188 2.69 -30.08 16.12
C ASP A 188 2.71 -30.87 17.42
N ASN A 189 3.51 -30.41 18.39
CA ASN A 189 3.69 -31.06 19.68
C ASN A 189 4.18 -32.51 19.57
N ILE A 190 5.03 -32.78 18.57
CA ILE A 190 5.67 -34.09 18.37
C ILE A 190 6.91 -34.17 19.29
N PRO A 191 7.00 -35.18 20.21
CA PRO A 191 7.95 -35.12 21.32
C PRO A 191 9.43 -35.26 20.93
N GLY A 192 9.75 -36.08 19.93
CA GLY A 192 11.14 -36.39 19.58
C GLY A 192 11.95 -37.01 20.73
N VAL A 193 13.28 -36.95 20.62
CA VAL A 193 14.24 -37.33 21.66
C VAL A 193 14.67 -36.05 22.41
N ALA A 194 14.34 -35.94 23.68
CA ALA A 194 14.59 -34.75 24.48
C ALA A 194 16.09 -34.39 24.55
N GLY A 195 16.42 -33.20 24.03
CA GLY A 195 17.79 -32.67 23.97
C GLY A 195 18.61 -33.15 22.77
N VAL A 196 17.96 -33.71 21.74
CA VAL A 196 18.50 -33.95 20.40
C VAL A 196 17.91 -32.88 19.48
N GLY A 197 18.70 -31.90 19.07
CA GLY A 197 18.28 -30.84 18.15
C GLY A 197 18.54 -31.20 16.70
N ALA A 198 18.05 -30.34 15.77
CA ALA A 198 18.10 -30.55 14.30
C ALA A 198 19.47 -30.96 13.76
N LYS A 199 20.56 -30.29 14.22
CA LYS A 199 21.90 -30.58 13.76
C LYS A 199 22.38 -32.00 14.16
N THR A 200 22.07 -32.41 15.41
CA THR A 200 22.43 -33.74 15.89
C THR A 200 21.59 -34.83 15.24
N ALA A 201 20.28 -34.56 15.06
CA ALA A 201 19.37 -35.49 14.40
C ALA A 201 19.79 -35.70 12.92
N LEU A 202 20.14 -34.62 12.21
CA LEU A 202 20.61 -34.75 10.83
C LEU A 202 21.93 -35.52 10.71
N ASP A 203 22.94 -35.23 11.57
CA ASP A 203 24.20 -35.96 11.62
C ASP A 203 23.98 -37.45 11.84
N LEU A 204 23.08 -37.80 12.76
CA LEU A 204 22.77 -39.22 13.02
C LEU A 204 22.14 -39.89 11.80
N VAL A 205 21.20 -39.24 11.12
CA VAL A 205 20.55 -39.81 9.93
C VAL A 205 21.51 -39.85 8.72
N GLN A 206 22.36 -38.85 8.54
CA GLN A 206 23.40 -38.88 7.49
C GLN A 206 24.40 -40.03 7.66
N ARG A 207 24.77 -40.36 8.92
CA ARG A 207 25.77 -41.38 9.21
C ARG A 207 25.18 -42.78 9.31
N PHE A 208 23.98 -42.93 9.84
CA PHE A 208 23.41 -44.21 10.18
C PHE A 208 22.10 -44.55 9.48
N GLY A 209 21.47 -43.58 8.77
CA GLY A 209 20.28 -43.80 7.97
C GLY A 209 18.98 -43.78 8.78
N THR A 210 18.41 -44.92 9.08
CA THR A 210 17.06 -45.00 9.69
C THR A 210 17.11 -45.13 11.21
N LEU A 211 15.98 -44.84 11.88
CA LEU A 211 15.82 -45.09 13.32
C LEU A 211 16.12 -46.54 13.67
N ASP A 212 15.64 -47.48 12.87
CA ASP A 212 15.89 -48.91 13.09
C ASP A 212 17.37 -49.24 13.07
N ALA A 213 18.14 -48.69 12.13
CA ALA A 213 19.60 -48.88 12.07
C ALA A 213 20.28 -48.24 13.31
N ILE A 214 19.89 -47.04 13.70
CA ILE A 214 20.40 -46.33 14.88
C ILE A 214 20.15 -47.14 16.15
N TYR A 215 18.94 -47.65 16.35
CA TYR A 215 18.58 -48.37 17.59
C TYR A 215 19.07 -49.82 17.61
N LYS A 216 19.27 -50.49 16.46
CA LYS A 216 19.84 -51.82 16.35
C LYS A 216 21.24 -51.88 16.90
N ASP A 217 22.06 -50.91 16.52
CA ASP A 217 23.49 -50.90 16.87
C ASP A 217 23.88 -49.82 17.88
N LEU A 218 22.90 -49.28 18.65
CA LEU A 218 23.01 -48.11 19.50
C LEU A 218 24.22 -48.13 20.44
N ASP A 219 24.56 -49.29 20.98
CA ASP A 219 25.66 -49.44 21.94
C ASP A 219 27.05 -49.40 21.31
N THR A 220 27.16 -49.66 20.01
CA THR A 220 28.41 -49.70 19.24
C THR A 220 28.65 -48.48 18.36
N LEU A 221 27.61 -47.65 18.15
CA LEU A 221 27.72 -46.46 17.34
C LEU A 221 28.77 -45.48 17.87
N ASP A 222 29.55 -44.87 16.98
CA ASP A 222 30.49 -43.80 17.32
C ASP A 222 29.74 -42.49 17.51
N ILE A 223 29.12 -42.31 18.69
CA ILE A 223 28.37 -41.15 19.11
C ILE A 223 28.68 -40.77 20.55
N LYS A 224 28.48 -39.51 20.92
CA LYS A 224 28.75 -39.02 22.26
C LYS A 224 27.91 -39.81 23.30
N PRO A 225 28.50 -40.24 24.45
CA PRO A 225 27.78 -40.99 25.47
C PRO A 225 26.47 -40.36 25.90
N GLY A 226 26.42 -39.04 26.07
CA GLY A 226 25.21 -38.29 26.43
C GLY A 226 24.13 -38.32 25.37
N VAL A 227 24.45 -38.44 24.08
CA VAL A 227 23.48 -38.61 22.97
C VAL A 227 22.91 -40.02 22.99
N ARG A 228 23.81 -41.04 23.20
CA ARG A 228 23.39 -42.44 23.32
C ARG A 228 22.40 -42.66 24.44
N GLU A 229 22.64 -42.07 25.61
CA GLU A 229 21.75 -42.19 26.75
C GLU A 229 20.37 -41.54 26.48
N LYS A 230 20.35 -40.37 25.83
CA LYS A 230 19.11 -39.73 25.42
C LYS A 230 18.30 -40.58 24.44
N LEU A 231 18.97 -41.13 23.43
CA LEU A 231 18.32 -42.04 22.46
C LEU A 231 17.76 -43.26 23.17
N ARG A 232 18.51 -43.89 24.08
CA ARG A 232 18.02 -45.03 24.87
C ARG A 232 16.81 -44.72 25.71
N ARG A 233 16.84 -43.61 26.43
CA ARG A 233 15.77 -43.15 27.31
C ARG A 233 14.46 -42.86 26.56
N ASP A 234 14.54 -42.19 25.41
CA ASP A 234 13.38 -41.68 24.69
C ASP A 234 13.09 -42.49 23.39
N LYS A 235 13.50 -43.77 23.34
CA LYS A 235 13.29 -44.67 22.19
C LYS A 235 11.85 -44.72 21.72
N ASP A 236 10.90 -44.93 22.62
CA ASP A 236 9.47 -45.05 22.30
C ASP A 236 8.91 -43.73 21.76
N LYS A 237 9.41 -42.60 22.29
CA LYS A 237 9.03 -41.28 21.80
C LYS A 237 9.55 -41.02 20.38
N ALA A 238 10.74 -41.51 20.05
CA ALA A 238 11.27 -41.38 18.69
C ALA A 238 10.43 -42.16 17.68
N TYR A 239 10.00 -43.39 18.01
CA TYR A 239 9.14 -44.16 17.11
C TYR A 239 7.71 -43.60 17.04
N LEU A 240 7.16 -43.11 18.14
CA LEU A 240 5.91 -42.37 18.13
C LEU A 240 6.02 -41.15 17.21
N SER A 241 7.11 -40.38 17.31
CA SER A 241 7.36 -39.21 16.47
C SER A 241 7.54 -39.55 15.01
N LEU A 242 8.16 -40.69 14.70
CA LEU A 242 8.26 -41.21 13.33
C LEU A 242 6.87 -41.48 12.75
N ASP A 243 6.01 -42.14 13.50
CA ASP A 243 4.67 -42.48 13.03
C ASP A 243 3.76 -41.26 12.88
N LEU A 244 3.80 -40.33 13.86
CA LEU A 244 3.03 -39.10 13.81
C LEU A 244 3.46 -38.16 12.64
N GLY A 245 4.77 -38.08 12.34
CA GLY A 245 5.30 -37.21 11.30
C GLY A 245 5.30 -37.84 9.90
N THR A 246 5.02 -39.16 9.79
CA THR A 246 4.97 -39.83 8.48
C THR A 246 3.68 -39.48 7.74
N ILE A 247 3.83 -38.92 6.56
CA ILE A 247 2.70 -38.66 5.64
C ILE A 247 2.29 -39.98 5.01
N ARG A 248 1.01 -40.33 5.19
CA ARG A 248 0.43 -41.55 4.64
C ARG A 248 0.08 -41.37 3.16
N SER A 249 0.15 -42.44 2.38
CA SER A 249 -0.15 -42.42 0.93
C SER A 249 -1.34 -43.30 0.55
N ASN A 250 -2.22 -43.58 1.51
CA ASN A 250 -3.35 -44.51 1.34
C ASN A 250 -4.65 -43.95 1.93
N ALA A 251 -4.81 -42.60 1.91
CA ALA A 251 -6.09 -42.01 2.28
C ALA A 251 -7.22 -42.50 1.36
N PRO A 252 -8.42 -42.79 1.87
CA PRO A 252 -9.51 -43.33 1.10
C PRO A 252 -10.22 -42.27 0.25
N ILE A 253 -9.48 -41.77 -0.76
CA ILE A 253 -9.93 -40.79 -1.74
C ILE A 253 -9.87 -41.39 -3.14
N ASP A 254 -10.55 -40.74 -4.09
CA ASP A 254 -10.31 -41.04 -5.49
C ASP A 254 -8.94 -40.51 -5.90
N ALA A 255 -7.97 -41.40 -6.08
CA ALA A 255 -6.59 -41.00 -6.29
C ALA A 255 -6.18 -40.98 -7.77
N ALA A 256 -7.07 -41.28 -8.72
CA ALA A 256 -6.73 -41.31 -10.13
C ALA A 256 -6.42 -39.90 -10.65
N PRO A 257 -5.19 -39.60 -11.11
CA PRO A 257 -4.81 -38.25 -11.52
C PRO A 257 -5.71 -37.61 -12.58
N ALA A 258 -6.25 -38.38 -13.48
CA ALA A 258 -7.15 -37.94 -14.55
C ALA A 258 -8.48 -37.30 -14.03
N HIS A 259 -8.92 -37.65 -12.84
CA HIS A 259 -10.14 -37.08 -12.24
C HIS A 259 -9.95 -35.65 -11.73
N TYR A 260 -8.72 -35.17 -11.67
CA TYR A 260 -8.36 -33.80 -11.27
C TYR A 260 -8.05 -32.89 -12.46
N ALA A 261 -8.35 -33.33 -13.69
CA ALA A 261 -8.24 -32.47 -14.87
C ALA A 261 -9.05 -31.18 -14.67
N VAL A 262 -8.46 -30.04 -15.03
CA VAL A 262 -9.16 -28.75 -14.93
C VAL A 262 -10.32 -28.76 -15.91
N THR A 263 -11.52 -28.49 -15.41
CA THR A 263 -12.76 -28.41 -16.21
C THR A 263 -13.07 -26.94 -16.52
N GLY A 264 -14.07 -26.71 -17.41
CA GLY A 264 -14.56 -25.33 -17.65
C GLY A 264 -15.29 -24.71 -16.45
N GLY A 265 -15.62 -25.52 -15.42
CA GLY A 265 -16.32 -25.04 -14.24
C GLY A 265 -17.72 -24.47 -14.54
N ASP A 266 -18.13 -23.51 -13.72
CA ASP A 266 -19.29 -22.64 -13.94
C ASP A 266 -18.82 -21.18 -13.97
N PRO A 267 -18.46 -20.65 -15.15
CA PRO A 267 -17.95 -19.28 -15.27
C PRO A 267 -18.94 -18.22 -14.75
N ALA A 268 -20.25 -18.44 -14.91
CA ALA A 268 -21.25 -17.49 -14.43
C ALA A 268 -21.32 -17.44 -12.90
N ALA A 269 -21.26 -18.59 -12.22
CA ALA A 269 -21.16 -18.65 -10.77
C ALA A 269 -19.83 -18.04 -10.27
N ALA A 270 -18.71 -18.28 -10.96
CA ALA A 270 -17.42 -17.69 -10.61
C ALA A 270 -17.46 -16.16 -10.70
N VAL A 271 -17.99 -15.61 -11.80
CA VAL A 271 -18.15 -14.14 -11.98
C VAL A 271 -19.05 -13.56 -10.89
N ALA A 272 -20.18 -14.20 -10.57
CA ALA A 272 -21.07 -13.73 -9.52
C ALA A 272 -20.39 -13.71 -8.15
N LEU A 273 -19.60 -14.74 -7.83
CA LEU A 273 -18.83 -14.79 -6.59
C LEU A 273 -17.74 -13.71 -6.56
N PHE A 274 -17.00 -13.49 -7.66
CA PHE A 274 -16.01 -12.41 -7.75
C PHE A 274 -16.66 -11.03 -7.56
N ARG A 275 -17.81 -10.77 -8.16
CA ARG A 275 -18.58 -9.53 -7.98
C ARG A 275 -19.02 -9.37 -6.52
N LYS A 276 -19.58 -10.41 -5.90
CA LYS A 276 -19.99 -10.41 -4.49
C LYS A 276 -18.81 -10.14 -3.55
N LEU A 277 -17.63 -10.63 -3.89
CA LEU A 277 -16.39 -10.45 -3.13
C LEU A 277 -15.65 -9.16 -3.49
N GLU A 278 -16.11 -8.41 -4.47
CA GLU A 278 -15.45 -7.21 -5.01
C GLU A 278 -14.01 -7.47 -5.50
N LEU A 279 -13.76 -8.70 -6.01
CA LEU A 279 -12.47 -9.13 -6.54
C LEU A 279 -12.40 -9.04 -8.07
N PHE A 280 -12.83 -7.93 -8.62
CA PHE A 280 -13.04 -7.70 -10.06
C PHE A 280 -11.80 -7.99 -10.92
N SER A 281 -10.61 -7.63 -10.44
CA SER A 281 -9.36 -7.88 -11.17
C SER A 281 -9.04 -9.37 -11.39
N LEU A 282 -9.67 -10.28 -10.63
CA LEU A 282 -9.50 -11.71 -10.81
C LEU A 282 -10.37 -12.25 -11.95
N ILE A 283 -11.48 -11.58 -12.30
CA ILE A 283 -12.30 -11.97 -13.45
C ILE A 283 -11.44 -11.98 -14.72
N ASP A 284 -10.67 -10.90 -14.94
CA ASP A 284 -9.76 -10.78 -16.09
C ASP A 284 -8.61 -11.78 -16.04
N LYS A 285 -8.00 -11.95 -14.85
CA LYS A 285 -6.88 -12.88 -14.69
C LYS A 285 -7.25 -14.34 -14.94
N PHE A 286 -8.51 -14.70 -14.69
CA PHE A 286 -9.03 -16.02 -15.02
C PHE A 286 -9.65 -16.10 -16.42
N ASN A 287 -9.53 -15.04 -17.23
CA ASN A 287 -10.08 -14.94 -18.59
C ASN A 287 -11.59 -15.26 -18.64
N LEU A 288 -12.34 -14.82 -17.61
CA LEU A 288 -13.78 -15.01 -17.55
C LEU A 288 -14.49 -13.86 -18.24
N ASP A 289 -15.57 -14.18 -18.95
CA ASP A 289 -16.43 -13.16 -19.52
C ASP A 289 -17.18 -12.43 -18.40
N ARG A 290 -17.02 -11.11 -18.37
CA ARG A 290 -17.57 -10.23 -17.32
C ARG A 290 -19.09 -10.17 -17.32
N ASP A 291 -19.74 -10.45 -18.46
CA ASP A 291 -21.18 -10.29 -18.63
C ASP A 291 -22.00 -11.53 -18.27
N LEU A 292 -21.35 -12.62 -17.84
CA LEU A 292 -22.01 -13.83 -17.40
C LEU A 292 -22.87 -13.61 -16.13
N VAL A 293 -24.16 -13.97 -16.22
CA VAL A 293 -25.12 -13.92 -15.11
C VAL A 293 -25.60 -15.34 -14.77
N PRO A 294 -25.58 -15.76 -13.49
CA PRO A 294 -26.06 -17.09 -13.10
C PRO A 294 -27.56 -17.24 -13.38
N GLY A 295 -27.95 -18.36 -14.03
CA GLY A 295 -29.36 -18.71 -14.25
C GLY A 295 -30.06 -18.00 -15.41
N GLY A 296 -29.36 -17.22 -16.19
CA GLY A 296 -29.85 -16.77 -17.50
C GLY A 296 -29.81 -17.93 -18.48
N GLU A 297 -30.99 -18.40 -18.94
CA GLU A 297 -31.01 -19.08 -20.23
C GLU A 297 -30.22 -18.19 -21.19
N THR A 298 -29.30 -18.76 -21.94
CA THR A 298 -28.64 -18.11 -23.04
C THR A 298 -29.70 -17.86 -24.14
N GLU A 299 -30.57 -16.87 -23.90
CA GLU A 299 -30.96 -16.05 -25.03
C GLU A 299 -29.65 -15.44 -25.53
N ALA A 300 -29.25 -15.81 -26.72
CA ALA A 300 -28.19 -15.12 -27.44
C ALA A 300 -28.49 -13.63 -27.25
N PRO A 301 -27.60 -12.84 -26.63
CA PRO A 301 -27.88 -11.44 -26.38
C PRO A 301 -28.36 -10.90 -27.71
N ALA A 302 -29.55 -10.28 -27.71
CA ALA A 302 -30.02 -9.52 -28.87
C ALA A 302 -28.79 -8.71 -29.30
N PRO A 303 -28.40 -8.69 -30.59
CA PRO A 303 -27.12 -8.13 -31.03
C PRO A 303 -26.94 -6.80 -30.29
N ALA A 304 -26.02 -6.80 -29.33
CA ALA A 304 -25.80 -5.66 -28.48
C ALA A 304 -25.57 -4.49 -29.43
N HIS A 305 -26.44 -3.49 -29.37
CA HIS A 305 -26.33 -2.34 -30.25
C HIS A 305 -24.95 -1.75 -30.06
N GLN A 306 -24.03 -2.01 -30.98
CA GLN A 306 -22.68 -1.47 -30.88
C GLN A 306 -22.78 0.04 -31.01
N PRO A 307 -22.14 0.80 -30.11
CA PRO A 307 -22.12 2.23 -30.27
C PRO A 307 -21.52 2.62 -31.62
N GLU A 308 -22.04 3.64 -32.23
CA GLU A 308 -21.49 4.20 -33.46
C GLU A 308 -20.29 5.10 -33.06
N ARG A 309 -19.13 4.92 -33.72
CA ARG A 309 -17.97 5.80 -33.56
C ARG A 309 -17.85 6.73 -34.78
N LEU A 310 -17.88 8.03 -34.50
CA LEU A 310 -17.70 9.07 -35.55
C LEU A 310 -16.48 9.92 -35.22
N THR A 311 -15.46 9.87 -36.07
CA THR A 311 -14.32 10.78 -35.99
C THR A 311 -14.71 12.14 -36.54
N CYS A 312 -14.61 13.17 -35.70
CA CYS A 312 -14.94 14.53 -36.10
C CYS A 312 -13.71 15.27 -36.61
N VAL A 313 -13.84 15.84 -37.79
CA VAL A 313 -12.84 16.74 -38.39
C VAL A 313 -13.35 18.18 -38.48
N ASP A 314 -14.66 18.40 -38.28
CA ASP A 314 -15.34 19.70 -38.26
C ASP A 314 -15.68 20.05 -36.80
N ALA A 315 -14.95 20.99 -36.26
CA ALA A 315 -15.11 21.44 -34.88
C ALA A 315 -16.46 22.12 -34.61
N ASP A 316 -16.97 22.90 -35.60
CA ASP A 316 -18.22 23.67 -35.43
C ASP A 316 -19.46 22.77 -35.45
N ASP A 317 -19.46 21.69 -36.26
CA ASP A 317 -20.53 20.68 -36.22
C ASP A 317 -20.59 20.01 -34.86
N LEU A 318 -19.44 19.53 -34.34
CA LEU A 318 -19.40 18.91 -33.02
C LEU A 318 -19.80 19.89 -31.91
N LEU A 319 -19.28 21.11 -31.88
CA LEU A 319 -19.68 22.15 -30.91
C LEU A 319 -21.17 22.42 -30.93
N THR A 320 -21.79 22.48 -32.13
CA THR A 320 -23.23 22.69 -32.26
C THR A 320 -24.03 21.53 -31.65
N ARG A 321 -23.60 20.29 -31.83
CA ARG A 321 -24.22 19.10 -31.21
C ARG A 321 -24.08 19.12 -29.70
N LEU A 322 -22.89 19.46 -29.18
CA LEU A 322 -22.59 19.53 -27.74
C LEU A 322 -23.40 20.65 -27.05
N ARG A 323 -23.52 21.82 -27.69
CA ARG A 323 -24.39 22.93 -27.23
C ARG A 323 -25.86 22.52 -27.13
N LYS A 324 -26.33 21.73 -28.11
CA LYS A 324 -27.71 21.23 -28.11
C LYS A 324 -27.96 20.24 -27.01
N ALA A 325 -26.94 19.44 -26.62
CA ALA A 325 -27.03 18.48 -25.53
C ALA A 325 -27.06 19.16 -24.15
N GLY A 326 -26.33 20.27 -23.97
CA GLY A 326 -26.25 21.03 -22.72
C GLY A 326 -25.36 20.34 -21.68
N ASP A 327 -25.64 19.08 -21.32
CA ASP A 327 -24.78 18.22 -20.53
C ASP A 327 -23.88 17.40 -21.45
N VAL A 328 -22.56 17.59 -21.30
CA VAL A 328 -21.55 17.00 -22.15
C VAL A 328 -20.67 16.08 -21.31
N TYR A 329 -20.66 14.82 -21.70
CA TYR A 329 -19.78 13.82 -21.10
C TYR A 329 -18.52 13.68 -21.95
N VAL A 330 -17.34 13.59 -21.29
CA VAL A 330 -16.06 13.52 -22.00
C VAL A 330 -15.05 12.59 -21.33
N VAL A 331 -14.39 11.76 -22.13
CA VAL A 331 -13.26 10.94 -21.71
C VAL A 331 -12.02 11.37 -22.49
N PRO A 332 -11.00 11.94 -21.85
CA PRO A 332 -9.71 12.16 -22.49
C PRO A 332 -8.92 10.86 -22.56
N GLN A 333 -8.48 10.47 -23.74
CA GLN A 333 -7.53 9.39 -23.92
C GLN A 333 -6.11 9.93 -23.80
N MET A 334 -5.28 9.20 -23.05
CA MET A 334 -3.90 9.60 -22.78
C MET A 334 -2.92 8.62 -23.40
N ALA A 335 -1.89 9.13 -24.05
CA ALA A 335 -0.69 8.38 -24.40
C ALA A 335 0.56 9.19 -24.04
N GLU A 336 1.54 8.57 -23.41
CA GLU A 336 2.81 9.20 -23.01
C GLU A 336 2.64 10.54 -22.25
N GLY A 337 1.58 10.63 -21.43
CA GLY A 337 1.31 11.83 -20.61
C GLY A 337 0.65 12.99 -21.37
N THR A 338 0.23 12.77 -22.62
CA THR A 338 -0.49 13.76 -23.43
C THR A 338 -1.87 13.23 -23.85
N VAL A 339 -2.84 14.13 -24.04
CA VAL A 339 -4.16 13.78 -24.58
C VAL A 339 -4.02 13.55 -26.09
N THR A 340 -4.44 12.36 -26.53
CA THR A 340 -4.45 12.00 -27.97
C THR A 340 -5.82 12.17 -28.59
N ASP A 341 -6.88 11.93 -27.82
CA ASP A 341 -8.26 12.00 -28.32
C ASP A 341 -9.20 12.45 -27.20
N LEU A 342 -10.32 13.07 -27.58
CA LEU A 342 -11.44 13.36 -26.70
C LEU A 342 -12.68 12.61 -27.21
N PHE A 343 -13.28 11.79 -26.33
CA PHE A 343 -14.47 11.00 -26.65
C PHE A 343 -15.70 11.62 -26.01
N PHE A 344 -16.74 11.89 -26.83
CA PHE A 344 -17.99 12.53 -26.44
C PHE A 344 -19.17 11.60 -26.74
N PRO A 345 -19.72 10.87 -25.77
CA PRO A 345 -20.92 10.07 -25.97
C PRO A 345 -22.16 10.97 -26.05
N LEU A 346 -22.93 10.81 -27.14
CA LEU A 346 -24.22 11.46 -27.34
C LEU A 346 -25.24 10.39 -27.78
N GLY A 347 -25.99 9.85 -26.82
CA GLY A 347 -26.80 8.65 -27.04
C GLY A 347 -25.91 7.44 -27.33
N ASP A 348 -26.24 6.72 -28.38
CA ASP A 348 -25.50 5.54 -28.84
C ASP A 348 -24.30 5.87 -29.74
N THR A 349 -24.05 7.14 -30.02
CA THR A 349 -22.95 7.60 -30.89
C THR A 349 -21.84 8.20 -30.01
N VAL A 350 -20.60 7.79 -30.23
CA VAL A 350 -19.39 8.39 -29.61
C VAL A 350 -18.67 9.22 -30.67
N PHE A 351 -18.69 10.51 -30.50
CA PHE A 351 -17.91 11.44 -31.29
C PHE A 351 -16.49 11.52 -30.78
N VAL A 352 -15.52 11.40 -31.67
CA VAL A 352 -14.10 11.43 -31.31
C VAL A 352 -13.44 12.62 -31.98
N MET A 353 -12.80 13.49 -31.15
CA MET A 353 -11.99 14.61 -31.62
C MET A 353 -10.51 14.29 -31.39
N PRO A 354 -9.76 13.90 -32.44
CA PRO A 354 -8.34 13.62 -32.33
C PRO A 354 -7.52 14.89 -32.10
N ALA A 355 -6.49 14.80 -31.26
CA ALA A 355 -5.64 15.95 -30.91
C ALA A 355 -4.72 16.42 -32.07
N ASP A 356 -4.50 15.58 -33.07
CA ASP A 356 -3.75 15.92 -34.28
C ASP A 356 -4.59 16.65 -35.35
N THR A 357 -5.90 16.81 -35.12
CA THR A 357 -6.80 17.57 -35.97
C THR A 357 -6.42 19.07 -35.95
N PRO A 358 -6.31 19.77 -37.10
CA PRO A 358 -5.91 21.18 -37.15
C PRO A 358 -6.81 22.09 -36.29
N GLU A 359 -8.09 21.74 -36.19
CA GLU A 359 -9.09 22.53 -35.42
C GLU A 359 -9.14 22.18 -33.92
N PHE A 360 -8.37 21.21 -33.46
CA PHE A 360 -8.41 20.74 -32.07
C PHE A 360 -8.22 21.88 -31.05
N GLY A 361 -7.25 22.77 -31.29
CA GLY A 361 -6.99 23.89 -30.40
C GLY A 361 -8.17 24.88 -30.33
N TYR A 362 -8.78 25.18 -31.48
CA TYR A 362 -10.01 25.99 -31.56
C TYR A 362 -11.17 25.32 -30.83
N PHE A 363 -11.40 24.04 -31.10
CA PHE A 363 -12.43 23.23 -30.46
C PHE A 363 -12.31 23.25 -28.94
N VAL A 364 -11.15 22.92 -28.43
CA VAL A 364 -10.88 22.87 -26.98
C VAL A 364 -11.09 24.24 -26.34
N ARG A 365 -10.53 25.29 -26.94
CA ARG A 365 -10.69 26.65 -26.44
C ARG A 365 -12.16 27.08 -26.38
N THR A 366 -12.92 26.80 -27.43
CA THR A 366 -14.33 27.17 -27.53
C THR A 366 -15.17 26.39 -26.54
N LEU A 367 -15.05 25.04 -26.49
CA LEU A 367 -15.82 24.19 -25.60
C LEU A 367 -15.58 24.51 -24.12
N LEU A 368 -14.31 24.67 -23.71
CA LEU A 368 -13.95 24.87 -22.31
C LEU A 368 -14.15 26.31 -21.81
N ALA A 369 -14.36 27.27 -22.68
CA ALA A 369 -14.76 28.65 -22.33
C ALA A 369 -16.27 28.88 -22.40
N GLU A 370 -17.07 27.90 -22.79
CA GLU A 370 -18.51 28.00 -23.04
C GLU A 370 -19.31 27.85 -21.74
N ASP A 371 -19.99 28.92 -21.30
CA ASP A 371 -20.80 28.91 -20.07
C ASP A 371 -22.15 28.18 -20.22
N THR A 372 -22.61 27.93 -21.45
CA THR A 372 -23.90 27.29 -21.75
C THR A 372 -23.83 25.74 -21.72
N VAL A 373 -22.63 25.17 -21.68
CA VAL A 373 -22.39 23.74 -21.70
C VAL A 373 -21.84 23.31 -20.33
N ARG A 374 -22.41 22.27 -19.73
CA ARG A 374 -21.92 21.66 -18.52
C ARG A 374 -21.10 20.41 -18.87
N ILE A 375 -19.87 20.33 -18.38
CA ILE A 375 -18.95 19.24 -18.70
C ILE A 375 -18.83 18.28 -17.51
N PHE A 376 -19.03 17.01 -17.80
CA PHE A 376 -18.88 15.88 -16.89
C PHE A 376 -17.81 14.93 -17.48
N GLY A 377 -16.69 14.78 -16.81
CA GLY A 377 -15.57 14.03 -17.37
C GLY A 377 -14.99 12.96 -16.45
N TYR A 378 -14.09 12.20 -17.00
CA TYR A 378 -13.20 11.34 -16.24
C TYR A 378 -11.80 11.95 -16.27
N ASN A 379 -11.17 12.15 -15.08
CA ASN A 379 -9.88 12.82 -14.96
C ASN A 379 -9.86 14.22 -15.63
N THR A 380 -10.77 15.08 -15.19
CA THR A 380 -10.97 16.41 -15.75
C THR A 380 -9.79 17.35 -15.57
N LYS A 381 -8.82 17.01 -14.72
CA LYS A 381 -7.57 17.75 -14.60
C LYS A 381 -6.84 17.87 -15.95
N GLU A 382 -6.91 16.85 -16.80
CA GLU A 382 -6.32 16.91 -18.13
C GLU A 382 -7.04 17.91 -19.06
N LEU A 383 -8.36 18.09 -18.89
CA LEU A 383 -9.09 19.13 -19.63
C LEU A 383 -8.64 20.54 -19.18
N HIS A 384 -8.42 20.75 -17.89
CA HIS A 384 -7.84 22.01 -17.39
C HIS A 384 -6.45 22.25 -17.93
N ARG A 385 -5.61 21.20 -18.09
CA ARG A 385 -4.28 21.33 -18.71
C ARG A 385 -4.39 21.72 -20.19
N LEU A 386 -5.34 21.12 -20.93
CA LEU A 386 -5.62 21.51 -22.32
C LEU A 386 -6.07 22.96 -22.42
N ALA A 387 -6.98 23.41 -21.57
CA ALA A 387 -7.44 24.78 -21.52
C ALA A 387 -6.29 25.76 -21.25
N GLN A 388 -5.43 25.43 -20.28
CA GLN A 388 -4.26 26.25 -19.94
C GLN A 388 -3.31 26.42 -21.15
N LYS A 389 -3.08 25.35 -21.91
CA LYS A 389 -2.28 25.41 -23.15
C LYS A 389 -2.93 26.28 -24.23
N GLN A 390 -4.25 26.43 -24.23
CA GLN A 390 -5.00 27.28 -25.15
C GLN A 390 -5.27 28.69 -24.58
N GLY A 391 -4.71 29.03 -23.42
CA GLY A 391 -4.85 30.35 -22.81
C GLY A 391 -6.25 30.64 -22.26
N VAL A 392 -7.07 29.61 -21.98
CA VAL A 392 -8.41 29.76 -21.42
C VAL A 392 -8.54 29.12 -20.06
N ARG A 393 -9.51 29.58 -19.28
CA ARG A 393 -9.87 29.06 -17.98
C ARG A 393 -11.22 28.35 -18.04
N CYS A 394 -11.30 27.11 -17.61
CA CYS A 394 -12.57 26.38 -17.56
C CYS A 394 -13.40 26.81 -16.37
N GLY A 395 -14.65 27.20 -16.61
CA GLY A 395 -15.65 27.45 -15.59
C GLY A 395 -16.80 26.42 -15.61
N ASN A 396 -16.88 25.63 -16.66
CA ASN A 396 -18.02 24.79 -16.98
C ASN A 396 -17.82 23.28 -16.69
N ILE A 397 -16.74 22.88 -16.03
CA ILE A 397 -16.56 21.51 -15.54
C ILE A 397 -17.36 21.32 -14.26
N CYS A 398 -18.41 20.49 -14.33
CA CYS A 398 -19.39 20.27 -13.29
C CYS A 398 -19.26 18.90 -12.59
N GLY A 399 -18.51 17.97 -13.15
CA GLY A 399 -18.32 16.65 -12.56
C GLY A 399 -17.03 15.96 -13.01
N ASP A 400 -16.45 15.19 -12.09
CA ASP A 400 -15.31 14.30 -12.35
C ASP A 400 -15.58 12.95 -11.70
N LEU A 401 -15.71 11.91 -12.52
CA LEU A 401 -16.03 10.56 -12.06
C LEU A 401 -14.91 9.96 -11.20
N GLN A 402 -13.65 10.25 -11.50
CA GLN A 402 -12.51 9.75 -10.73
C GLN A 402 -12.50 10.37 -9.32
N LEU A 403 -12.78 11.67 -9.20
CA LEU A 403 -12.88 12.35 -7.91
C LEU A 403 -14.10 11.85 -7.11
N SER A 404 -15.26 11.66 -7.77
CA SER A 404 -16.44 11.08 -7.13
C SER A 404 -16.16 9.68 -6.57
N ALA A 405 -15.54 8.81 -7.36
CA ALA A 405 -15.17 7.45 -6.94
C ALA A 405 -14.16 7.46 -5.77
N TYR A 406 -13.17 8.34 -5.83
CA TYR A 406 -12.21 8.52 -4.74
C TYR A 406 -12.87 8.97 -3.43
N LEU A 407 -13.79 9.90 -3.46
CA LEU A 407 -14.51 10.34 -2.26
C LEU A 407 -15.35 9.22 -1.65
N LEU A 408 -15.98 8.41 -2.50
CA LEU A 408 -16.77 7.25 -2.06
C LEU A 408 -15.89 6.13 -1.50
N ARG A 409 -14.68 5.95 -2.03
CA ARG A 409 -13.76 4.86 -1.63
C ARG A 409 -12.28 5.27 -1.63
N PRO A 410 -11.83 6.08 -0.69
CA PRO A 410 -10.45 6.61 -0.65
C PRO A 410 -9.38 5.56 -0.35
N SER A 411 -9.74 4.29 -0.25
CA SER A 411 -8.82 3.17 0.02
C SER A 411 -8.41 2.41 -1.24
N ASP A 412 -9.08 2.63 -2.36
CA ASP A 412 -8.85 1.86 -3.57
C ASP A 412 -7.55 2.31 -4.28
N ALA A 413 -6.87 1.35 -4.86
CA ALA A 413 -5.58 1.64 -5.52
C ALA A 413 -5.76 2.22 -6.92
N LYS A 414 -6.94 2.02 -7.56
CA LYS A 414 -7.24 2.44 -8.93
C LYS A 414 -8.69 2.85 -9.06
N TYR A 415 -8.93 3.84 -9.89
CA TYR A 415 -10.25 4.38 -10.20
C TYR A 415 -10.43 4.45 -11.73
N ASP A 416 -9.96 3.43 -12.48
CA ASP A 416 -10.14 3.37 -13.92
C ASP A 416 -11.58 3.05 -14.29
N LEU A 417 -12.02 3.50 -15.48
CA LEU A 417 -13.41 3.41 -15.91
C LEU A 417 -13.92 1.96 -15.98
N ALA A 418 -13.09 1.01 -16.41
CA ALA A 418 -13.48 -0.39 -16.50
C ALA A 418 -13.73 -0.98 -15.10
N GLN A 419 -12.89 -0.63 -14.12
CA GLN A 419 -13.06 -1.00 -12.73
C GLN A 419 -14.35 -0.39 -12.14
N LEU A 420 -14.60 0.91 -12.41
CA LEU A 420 -15.80 1.60 -11.92
C LEU A 420 -17.07 1.02 -12.54
N ALA A 421 -17.05 0.66 -13.82
CA ALA A 421 -18.17 0.00 -14.47
C ALA A 421 -18.56 -1.30 -13.74
N LEU A 422 -17.57 -2.13 -13.40
CA LEU A 422 -17.80 -3.35 -12.61
C LEU A 422 -18.32 -3.05 -11.21
N GLU A 423 -17.70 -2.10 -10.53
CA GLU A 423 -18.04 -1.74 -9.15
C GLU A 423 -19.47 -1.25 -9.01
N TYR A 424 -19.90 -0.41 -9.97
CA TYR A 424 -21.25 0.17 -9.97
C TYR A 424 -22.25 -0.63 -10.80
N ASN A 425 -21.84 -1.83 -11.26
CA ASN A 425 -22.68 -2.73 -12.04
C ASN A 425 -23.31 -2.03 -13.28
N VAL A 426 -22.45 -1.40 -14.09
CA VAL A 426 -22.78 -0.80 -15.36
C VAL A 426 -22.21 -1.69 -16.47
N PRO A 427 -23.05 -2.28 -17.34
CA PRO A 427 -22.57 -3.14 -18.41
C PRO A 427 -21.80 -2.32 -19.43
N VAL A 428 -20.62 -2.80 -19.83
CA VAL A 428 -19.79 -2.18 -20.87
C VAL A 428 -20.11 -2.85 -22.20
N PRO A 429 -20.62 -2.12 -23.21
CA PRO A 429 -20.94 -2.71 -24.51
C PRO A 429 -19.65 -3.16 -25.21
N ALA A 430 -19.70 -4.28 -25.90
CA ALA A 430 -18.61 -4.66 -26.79
C ALA A 430 -18.53 -3.71 -27.96
N TYR A 431 -17.34 -3.21 -28.30
CA TYR A 431 -17.12 -2.40 -29.45
C TYR A 431 -15.89 -2.89 -30.25
N ARG A 432 -16.07 -3.09 -31.55
CA ARG A 432 -14.99 -3.38 -32.50
C ARG A 432 -15.03 -2.39 -33.62
N ASN A 433 -13.88 -1.87 -34.02
CA ASN A 433 -13.77 -0.94 -35.13
C ASN A 433 -13.92 -1.66 -36.50
N SER A 434 -13.89 -0.90 -37.59
CA SER A 434 -14.00 -1.43 -38.97
C SER A 434 -12.90 -2.43 -39.33
N LEU A 435 -11.84 -2.56 -38.56
CA LEU A 435 -10.76 -3.53 -38.73
C LEU A 435 -10.89 -4.74 -37.80
N ASP A 436 -12.06 -4.91 -37.17
CA ASP A 436 -12.37 -5.95 -36.18
C ASP A 436 -11.44 -5.94 -34.95
N GLN A 437 -10.88 -4.76 -34.61
CA GLN A 437 -10.06 -4.55 -33.43
C GLN A 437 -10.90 -3.96 -32.31
N GLU A 438 -10.67 -4.44 -31.09
CA GLU A 438 -11.30 -3.89 -29.90
C GLU A 438 -10.80 -2.46 -29.61
N GLU A 439 -11.73 -1.54 -29.39
CA GLU A 439 -11.44 -0.15 -29.00
C GLU A 439 -12.16 0.18 -27.69
N PRO A 440 -11.58 -0.20 -26.54
CA PRO A 440 -12.23 -0.09 -25.23
C PRO A 440 -12.62 1.33 -24.85
N ALA A 441 -11.91 2.35 -25.38
CA ALA A 441 -12.18 3.74 -25.07
C ALA A 441 -13.58 4.19 -25.54
N VAL A 442 -14.06 3.70 -26.69
CA VAL A 442 -15.41 3.97 -27.21
C VAL A 442 -16.47 3.34 -26.30
N ALA A 443 -16.29 2.06 -25.97
CA ALA A 443 -17.19 1.32 -25.09
C ALA A 443 -17.29 1.95 -23.69
N LEU A 444 -16.16 2.40 -23.12
CA LEU A 444 -16.10 3.05 -21.82
C LEU A 444 -16.65 4.48 -21.85
N ALA A 445 -16.55 5.18 -22.97
CA ALA A 445 -17.14 6.51 -23.10
C ALA A 445 -18.67 6.47 -23.07
N VAL A 446 -19.29 5.50 -23.73
CA VAL A 446 -20.76 5.36 -23.80
C VAL A 446 -21.41 5.21 -22.43
N ILE A 447 -20.75 4.52 -21.51
CA ILE A 447 -21.30 4.25 -20.18
C ILE A 447 -21.10 5.40 -19.18
N LEU A 448 -20.38 6.45 -19.55
CA LEU A 448 -20.05 7.55 -18.65
C LEU A 448 -21.29 8.23 -18.03
N PRO A 449 -22.38 8.53 -18.81
CA PRO A 449 -23.59 9.12 -18.24
C PRO A 449 -24.24 8.23 -17.16
N GLU A 450 -24.30 6.93 -17.35
CA GLU A 450 -24.87 6.00 -16.37
C GLU A 450 -24.00 5.90 -15.12
N LEU A 451 -22.68 5.86 -15.28
CA LEU A 451 -21.74 5.89 -14.16
C LEU A 451 -21.90 7.16 -13.32
N PHE A 452 -22.05 8.32 -13.96
CA PHE A 452 -22.33 9.58 -13.25
C PHE A 452 -23.65 9.52 -12.50
N ALA A 453 -24.72 9.06 -13.11
CA ALA A 453 -26.01 8.95 -12.44
C ALA A 453 -25.94 8.11 -11.15
N LYS A 454 -25.22 6.97 -11.20
CA LYS A 454 -25.04 6.09 -10.04
C LYS A 454 -24.12 6.70 -8.97
N THR A 455 -22.99 7.28 -9.36
CA THR A 455 -22.04 7.86 -8.41
C THR A 455 -22.56 9.13 -7.77
N ASP A 456 -23.31 9.96 -8.52
CA ASP A 456 -23.92 11.18 -8.00
C ASP A 456 -24.95 10.89 -6.90
N ALA A 457 -25.80 9.88 -7.10
CA ALA A 457 -26.72 9.44 -6.06
C ALA A 457 -25.98 9.01 -4.78
N LEU A 458 -24.89 8.27 -4.90
CA LEU A 458 -24.07 7.83 -3.77
C LEU A 458 -23.33 8.99 -3.09
N ILE A 459 -22.87 9.99 -3.82
CA ILE A 459 -22.24 11.20 -3.28
C ILE A 459 -23.25 11.99 -2.44
N ASP A 460 -24.52 12.10 -2.93
CA ASP A 460 -25.59 12.78 -2.20
C ASP A 460 -25.96 12.02 -0.91
N ASP A 461 -26.14 10.70 -1.00
CA ASP A 461 -26.40 9.85 0.17
C ASP A 461 -25.26 9.89 1.20
N ALA A 462 -24.03 10.03 0.73
CA ALA A 462 -22.86 10.19 1.59
C ALA A 462 -22.75 11.61 2.19
N GLY A 463 -23.54 12.59 1.73
CA GLY A 463 -23.44 13.99 2.13
C GLY A 463 -22.15 14.67 1.70
N GLN A 464 -21.53 14.19 0.61
CA GLN A 464 -20.21 14.66 0.14
C GLN A 464 -20.30 15.62 -1.06
N ARG A 465 -21.50 16.04 -1.48
CA ARG A 465 -21.71 16.93 -2.64
C ARG A 465 -20.92 18.23 -2.51
N LYS A 466 -20.98 18.90 -1.37
CA LYS A 466 -20.23 20.15 -1.14
C LYS A 466 -18.71 19.91 -1.21
N LEU A 467 -18.22 18.84 -0.61
CA LEU A 467 -16.81 18.47 -0.66
C LEU A 467 -16.34 18.29 -2.12
N LEU A 468 -17.15 17.60 -2.95
CA LEU A 468 -16.86 17.42 -4.36
C LEU A 468 -16.88 18.76 -5.14
N THR A 469 -17.97 19.52 -5.02
CA THR A 469 -18.21 20.68 -5.90
C THR A 469 -17.49 21.95 -5.47
N GLU A 470 -17.28 22.15 -4.16
CA GLU A 470 -16.67 23.37 -3.63
C GLU A 470 -15.15 23.22 -3.39
N ILE A 471 -14.66 21.99 -3.23
CA ILE A 471 -13.24 21.72 -2.90
C ILE A 471 -12.56 20.93 -4.01
N GLU A 472 -12.95 19.67 -4.28
CA GLU A 472 -12.18 18.79 -5.15
C GLU A 472 -12.21 19.19 -6.63
N LEU A 473 -13.38 19.49 -7.18
CA LEU A 473 -13.51 19.91 -8.58
C LEU A 473 -12.75 21.21 -8.89
N PRO A 474 -12.92 22.30 -8.12
CA PRO A 474 -12.16 23.52 -8.37
C PRO A 474 -10.65 23.32 -8.19
N LEU A 475 -10.25 22.47 -7.25
CA LEU A 475 -8.84 22.17 -7.00
C LEU A 475 -8.17 21.50 -8.20
N ALA A 476 -8.87 20.62 -8.94
CA ALA A 476 -8.31 20.00 -10.15
C ALA A 476 -7.79 21.04 -11.14
N GLY A 477 -8.52 22.16 -11.31
CA GLY A 477 -8.07 23.27 -12.14
C GLY A 477 -6.86 24.02 -11.58
N VAL A 478 -6.78 24.20 -10.27
CA VAL A 478 -5.61 24.82 -9.61
C VAL A 478 -4.38 23.95 -9.82
N LEU A 479 -4.48 22.65 -9.54
CA LEU A 479 -3.38 21.70 -9.70
C LEU A 479 -2.89 21.61 -11.15
N ALA A 480 -3.82 21.61 -12.12
CA ALA A 480 -3.46 21.63 -13.54
C ALA A 480 -2.61 22.87 -13.90
N ARG A 481 -2.98 24.05 -13.38
CA ARG A 481 -2.20 25.28 -13.59
C ARG A 481 -0.85 25.24 -12.90
N MET A 482 -0.76 24.72 -11.70
CA MET A 482 0.51 24.50 -10.98
C MET A 482 1.43 23.55 -11.74
N GLU A 483 0.91 22.44 -12.24
CA GLU A 483 1.66 21.49 -13.07
C GLU A 483 2.18 22.14 -14.37
N CYS A 484 1.36 22.95 -15.03
CA CYS A 484 1.80 23.69 -16.23
C CYS A 484 2.80 24.80 -15.91
N ALA A 485 2.67 25.46 -14.76
CA ALA A 485 3.61 26.49 -14.33
C ALA A 485 5.01 25.92 -14.04
N GLY A 486 5.08 24.77 -13.36
CA GLY A 486 6.33 24.18 -12.90
C GLY A 486 7.09 25.09 -11.91
N PHE A 487 8.28 24.65 -11.48
CA PHE A 487 9.15 25.39 -10.57
C PHE A 487 10.52 25.60 -11.23
N ASP A 488 10.99 26.84 -11.29
CA ASP A 488 12.30 27.20 -11.85
C ASP A 488 13.43 26.70 -10.96
N VAL A 489 14.52 26.20 -11.57
CA VAL A 489 15.63 25.61 -10.84
C VAL A 489 17.00 26.05 -11.35
N ASP A 490 17.92 26.29 -10.44
CA ASP A 490 19.34 26.53 -10.73
C ASP A 490 20.03 25.20 -11.07
N LYS A 491 19.96 24.82 -12.35
CA LYS A 491 20.61 23.61 -12.87
C LYS A 491 22.09 23.58 -12.58
N ALA A 492 22.78 24.71 -12.81
CA ALA A 492 24.24 24.80 -12.61
C ALA A 492 24.62 24.65 -11.14
N GLY A 493 23.82 25.23 -10.24
CA GLY A 493 23.96 25.05 -8.79
C GLY A 493 23.79 23.60 -8.37
N ILE A 494 22.76 22.90 -8.88
CA ILE A 494 22.54 21.47 -8.60
C ILE A 494 23.72 20.63 -9.10
N GLU A 495 24.24 20.88 -10.29
CA GLU A 495 25.41 20.17 -10.85
C GLU A 495 26.68 20.39 -10.00
N ALA A 496 26.95 21.64 -9.59
CA ALA A 496 28.06 21.96 -8.72
C ALA A 496 27.93 21.28 -7.34
N PHE A 497 26.74 21.29 -6.77
CA PHE A 497 26.46 20.62 -5.50
C PHE A 497 26.58 19.11 -5.61
N SER A 498 26.08 18.48 -6.69
CA SER A 498 26.26 17.05 -6.96
C SER A 498 27.73 16.67 -7.01
N LYS A 499 28.58 17.49 -7.65
CA LYS A 499 30.04 17.30 -7.69
C LYS A 499 30.68 17.40 -6.31
N LYS A 500 30.30 18.39 -5.49
CA LYS A 500 30.74 18.51 -4.09
C LYS A 500 30.41 17.28 -3.26
N LEU A 501 29.17 16.80 -3.38
CA LEU A 501 28.72 15.55 -2.72
C LEU A 501 29.53 14.34 -3.19
N SER A 502 29.80 14.21 -4.50
CA SER A 502 30.60 13.11 -5.06
C SER A 502 31.99 13.04 -4.46
N THR A 503 32.66 14.18 -4.31
CA THR A 503 34.00 14.27 -3.71
C THR A 503 33.97 13.79 -2.25
N ARG A 504 32.99 14.24 -1.45
CA ARG A 504 32.86 13.84 -0.04
C ARG A 504 32.49 12.35 0.08
N ILE A 505 31.60 11.85 -0.78
CA ILE A 505 31.23 10.42 -0.84
C ILE A 505 32.45 9.57 -1.12
N SER A 506 33.31 9.96 -2.09
CA SER A 506 34.56 9.24 -2.39
C SER A 506 35.48 9.20 -1.17
N THR A 507 35.73 10.33 -0.51
CA THR A 507 36.54 10.39 0.70
C THR A 507 35.98 9.48 1.81
N LEU A 508 34.68 9.49 2.03
CA LEU A 508 34.03 8.62 3.04
C LEU A 508 34.15 7.14 2.65
N THR A 509 34.07 6.81 1.37
CA THR A 509 34.27 5.45 0.90
C THR A 509 35.65 4.93 1.27
N ASP A 510 36.69 5.71 0.97
CA ASP A 510 38.08 5.39 1.30
C ASP A 510 38.27 5.25 2.82
N GLU A 511 37.77 6.20 3.59
CA GLU A 511 37.81 6.18 5.06
C GLU A 511 37.07 4.99 5.67
N ILE A 512 35.97 4.53 5.07
CA ILE A 512 35.19 3.37 5.53
C ILE A 512 35.95 2.09 5.20
N PHE A 513 36.51 1.98 3.99
CA PHE A 513 37.31 0.82 3.58
C PHE A 513 38.59 0.67 4.42
N GLU A 514 39.28 1.77 4.70
CA GLU A 514 40.43 1.78 5.60
C GLU A 514 40.04 1.30 7.02
N ALA A 515 38.91 1.76 7.55
CA ALA A 515 38.45 1.38 8.89
C ALA A 515 37.99 -0.09 8.97
N VAL A 516 37.46 -0.67 7.87
CA VAL A 516 37.02 -2.07 7.82
C VAL A 516 38.16 -2.99 7.41
N GLY A 517 39.17 -2.48 6.65
CA GLY A 517 40.33 -3.23 6.18
C GLY A 517 40.20 -3.84 4.79
N HIS A 518 39.04 -3.69 4.12
CA HIS A 518 38.81 -4.17 2.75
C HIS A 518 37.68 -3.40 2.06
N GLU A 519 37.64 -3.52 0.73
CA GLU A 519 36.57 -2.93 -0.10
C GLU A 519 35.32 -3.83 -0.07
N PHE A 520 34.14 -3.21 -0.07
CA PHE A 520 32.84 -3.86 -0.15
C PHE A 520 31.77 -2.89 -0.64
N ASN A 521 30.60 -3.37 -1.05
CA ASN A 521 29.49 -2.50 -1.43
C ASN A 521 28.77 -1.97 -0.18
N ILE A 522 29.06 -0.71 0.20
CA ILE A 522 28.48 -0.02 1.38
C ILE A 522 26.95 0.11 1.25
N ASN A 523 26.41 0.18 0.01
CA ASN A 523 24.99 0.23 -0.26
C ASN A 523 24.30 -1.15 -0.17
N SER A 524 25.05 -2.24 -0.07
CA SER A 524 24.51 -3.57 0.14
C SER A 524 24.27 -3.82 1.64
N PRO A 525 23.03 -3.92 2.13
CA PRO A 525 22.78 -4.19 3.55
C PRO A 525 23.42 -5.48 4.06
N LYS A 526 23.57 -6.46 3.16
CA LYS A 526 24.21 -7.76 3.48
C LYS A 526 25.70 -7.61 3.69
N GLN A 527 26.41 -6.96 2.75
CA GLN A 527 27.86 -6.78 2.86
C GLN A 527 28.22 -5.83 4.01
N LEU A 528 27.47 -4.73 4.15
CA LEU A 528 27.64 -3.83 5.29
C LEU A 528 27.37 -4.52 6.64
N GLY A 529 26.41 -5.45 6.68
CA GLY A 529 26.15 -6.25 7.89
C GLY A 529 27.31 -7.15 8.26
N VAL A 530 27.98 -7.78 7.29
CA VAL A 530 29.21 -8.56 7.51
C VAL A 530 30.32 -7.63 8.03
N ALA A 531 30.59 -6.54 7.33
CA ALA A 531 31.62 -5.57 7.72
C ALA A 531 31.46 -5.06 9.17
N LEU A 532 30.25 -4.71 9.58
CA LEU A 532 30.02 -4.19 10.93
C LEU A 532 30.03 -5.26 12.02
N PHE A 533 29.38 -6.41 11.80
CA PHE A 533 29.10 -7.38 12.85
C PHE A 533 30.05 -8.59 12.86
N GLU A 534 30.73 -8.90 11.74
CA GLU A 534 31.68 -9.99 11.64
C GLU A 534 33.12 -9.45 11.61
N ASP A 535 33.44 -8.53 10.69
CA ASP A 535 34.82 -8.04 10.54
C ASP A 535 35.23 -7.09 11.69
N LEU A 536 34.36 -6.13 12.03
CA LEU A 536 34.59 -5.20 13.15
C LEU A 536 34.06 -5.69 14.51
N GLY A 537 33.33 -6.81 14.54
CA GLY A 537 32.84 -7.43 15.79
C GLY A 537 31.89 -6.56 16.62
N LEU A 538 31.14 -5.63 16.01
CA LEU A 538 30.22 -4.75 16.71
C LEU A 538 29.03 -5.52 17.28
N PRO A 539 28.43 -5.05 18.41
CA PRO A 539 27.33 -5.75 19.05
C PRO A 539 26.06 -5.77 18.17
N CYS A 540 25.60 -6.95 17.82
CA CYS A 540 24.37 -7.13 17.03
C CYS A 540 23.15 -7.23 17.94
N LYS A 541 22.31 -6.18 17.97
CA LYS A 541 21.04 -6.15 18.73
C LYS A 541 19.85 -6.72 17.96
N LYS A 542 19.92 -6.80 16.62
CA LYS A 542 18.78 -7.22 15.78
C LYS A 542 19.24 -7.98 14.53
N LYS A 543 18.94 -9.27 14.48
CA LYS A 543 19.06 -10.08 13.26
C LYS A 543 17.71 -10.16 12.55
N THR A 544 17.74 -10.05 11.24
CA THR A 544 16.59 -10.31 10.37
C THR A 544 16.67 -11.72 9.81
N LYS A 545 15.61 -12.24 9.22
CA LYS A 545 15.62 -13.55 8.54
C LYS A 545 16.66 -13.63 7.41
N SER A 546 17.07 -12.50 6.86
CA SER A 546 18.04 -12.38 5.74
C SER A 546 19.46 -11.97 6.18
N GLY A 547 19.74 -11.91 7.49
CA GLY A 547 21.03 -11.52 8.03
C GLY A 547 20.96 -10.35 9.02
N TYR A 548 22.02 -9.57 9.09
CA TYR A 548 22.12 -8.43 10.01
C TYR A 548 21.25 -7.24 9.51
N SER A 549 20.54 -6.61 10.42
CA SER A 549 19.85 -5.34 10.11
C SER A 549 20.86 -4.18 10.17
N THR A 550 20.91 -3.37 9.12
CA THR A 550 21.71 -2.15 9.04
C THR A 550 20.84 -0.90 8.80
N ASN A 551 19.59 -0.92 9.29
CA ASN A 551 18.70 0.24 9.18
C ASN A 551 19.20 1.40 10.05
N ALA A 552 18.65 2.60 9.83
CA ALA A 552 19.06 3.82 10.53
C ALA A 552 18.99 3.67 12.08
N GLU A 553 17.97 2.98 12.60
CA GLU A 553 17.79 2.74 14.04
C GLU A 553 18.92 1.87 14.63
N VAL A 554 19.36 0.84 13.90
CA VAL A 554 20.46 -0.02 14.32
C VAL A 554 21.77 0.73 14.29
N LEU A 555 22.02 1.51 13.23
CA LEU A 555 23.24 2.31 13.11
C LEU A 555 23.29 3.41 14.17
N GLU A 556 22.18 4.11 14.43
CA GLU A 556 22.12 5.10 15.50
C GLU A 556 22.45 4.47 16.87
N GLY A 557 21.93 3.26 17.14
CA GLY A 557 22.27 2.53 18.37
C GLY A 557 23.72 2.05 18.46
N LEU A 558 24.49 2.08 17.35
CA LEU A 558 25.90 1.72 17.28
C LEU A 558 26.84 2.94 17.16
N ARG A 559 26.30 4.15 17.10
CA ARG A 559 27.06 5.39 16.85
C ARG A 559 28.24 5.59 17.81
N SER A 560 28.05 5.24 19.10
CA SER A 560 29.10 5.33 20.11
C SER A 560 30.04 4.12 20.16
N ALA A 561 29.75 3.04 19.41
CA ALA A 561 30.52 1.80 19.48
C ALA A 561 31.77 1.82 18.60
N HIS A 562 31.72 2.51 17.43
CA HIS A 562 32.86 2.64 16.54
C HIS A 562 32.74 3.86 15.63
N PRO A 563 33.83 4.64 15.37
CA PRO A 563 33.78 5.86 14.56
C PRO A 563 33.31 5.64 13.11
N VAL A 564 33.50 4.44 12.55
CA VAL A 564 33.08 4.10 11.18
C VAL A 564 31.56 4.19 11.01
N VAL A 565 30.79 3.97 12.10
CA VAL A 565 29.33 4.01 12.04
C VAL A 565 28.84 5.41 11.67
N GLU A 566 29.44 6.44 12.23
CA GLU A 566 29.11 7.83 11.89
C GLU A 566 29.43 8.13 10.41
N LYS A 567 30.58 7.68 9.92
CA LYS A 567 30.98 7.81 8.50
C LYS A 567 30.00 7.08 7.55
N ILE A 568 29.53 5.89 7.92
CA ILE A 568 28.53 5.14 7.15
C ILE A 568 27.18 5.86 7.14
N MET A 569 26.77 6.45 8.25
CA MET A 569 25.54 7.24 8.33
C MET A 569 25.63 8.50 7.47
N GLU A 570 26.75 9.21 7.51
CA GLU A 570 27.03 10.35 6.63
C GLU A 570 27.02 9.91 5.16
N TYR A 571 27.77 8.87 4.81
CA TYR A 571 27.82 8.29 3.46
C TYR A 571 26.42 8.00 2.90
N ARG A 572 25.56 7.32 3.66
CA ARG A 572 24.19 7.01 3.24
C ARG A 572 23.34 8.26 3.04
N THR A 573 23.49 9.24 3.92
CA THR A 573 22.76 10.52 3.81
C THR A 573 23.18 11.26 2.54
N LEU A 574 24.48 11.37 2.28
CA LEU A 574 24.99 12.07 1.10
C LEU A 574 24.68 11.31 -0.21
N THR A 575 24.81 9.99 -0.20
CA THR A 575 24.47 9.16 -1.37
C THR A 575 22.99 9.29 -1.75
N LYS A 576 22.10 9.27 -0.75
CA LYS A 576 20.66 9.48 -0.97
C LYS A 576 20.39 10.90 -1.49
N LEU A 577 21.02 11.91 -0.89
CA LEU A 577 20.86 13.30 -1.31
C LEU A 577 21.31 13.49 -2.75
N LYS A 578 22.47 12.95 -3.11
CA LYS A 578 22.99 13.01 -4.46
C LYS A 578 22.09 12.27 -5.46
N SER A 579 21.85 10.99 -5.24
CA SER A 579 21.15 10.15 -6.22
C SER A 579 19.68 10.55 -6.42
N THR A 580 18.97 10.90 -5.35
CA THR A 580 17.54 11.20 -5.41
C THR A 580 17.30 12.66 -5.76
N TYR A 581 17.99 13.58 -5.09
CA TYR A 581 17.69 15.01 -5.19
C TYR A 581 18.59 15.79 -6.13
N CYS A 582 19.85 15.38 -6.38
CA CYS A 582 20.65 16.02 -7.41
C CYS A 582 20.45 15.32 -8.77
N ASP A 583 20.92 14.08 -8.88
CA ASP A 583 20.92 13.34 -10.15
C ASP A 583 19.49 13.03 -10.63
N GLY A 584 18.55 12.84 -9.68
CA GLY A 584 17.13 12.64 -9.98
C GLY A 584 16.46 13.89 -10.54
N LEU A 585 16.67 15.06 -9.93
CA LEU A 585 16.08 16.33 -10.39
C LEU A 585 16.67 16.78 -11.73
N LEU A 586 17.98 16.65 -11.93
CA LEU A 586 18.63 17.01 -13.20
C LEU A 586 18.05 16.28 -14.42
N LYS A 587 17.51 15.08 -14.22
CA LYS A 587 16.91 14.27 -15.31
C LYS A 587 15.51 14.72 -15.70
N VAL A 588 14.83 15.46 -14.84
CA VAL A 588 13.43 15.86 -15.02
C VAL A 588 13.26 17.37 -15.21
N ILE A 589 14.36 18.11 -15.36
CA ILE A 589 14.30 19.52 -15.78
C ILE A 589 13.87 19.54 -17.24
N ASP A 590 12.77 20.22 -17.54
CA ASP A 590 12.22 20.33 -18.87
C ASP A 590 13.00 21.38 -19.70
N THR A 591 12.64 21.50 -20.98
CA THR A 591 13.27 22.40 -21.95
C THR A 591 13.15 23.88 -21.58
N ASP A 592 12.14 24.25 -20.80
CA ASP A 592 11.94 25.60 -20.27
C ASP A 592 12.79 25.93 -19.02
N GLY A 593 13.59 24.95 -18.53
CA GLY A 593 14.42 25.11 -17.33
C GLY A 593 13.67 24.83 -16.02
N ARG A 594 12.42 24.41 -16.07
CA ARG A 594 11.55 24.18 -14.92
C ARG A 594 11.35 22.70 -14.64
N ILE A 595 10.93 22.39 -13.43
CA ILE A 595 10.51 21.05 -13.03
C ILE A 595 8.98 21.06 -12.91
N HIS A 596 8.32 20.19 -13.69
CA HIS A 596 6.88 20.01 -13.71
C HIS A 596 6.50 18.74 -12.94
N THR A 597 6.27 18.87 -11.64
CA THR A 597 5.73 17.77 -10.84
C THR A 597 4.28 17.49 -11.22
N ARG A 598 3.81 16.26 -11.02
CA ARG A 598 2.39 15.90 -11.13
C ARG A 598 1.78 15.81 -9.73
N PHE A 599 0.63 16.43 -9.54
CA PHE A 599 -0.12 16.36 -8.28
C PHE A 599 -1.23 15.30 -8.38
N ASN A 600 -1.28 14.40 -7.42
CA ASN A 600 -2.32 13.38 -7.36
C ASN A 600 -3.30 13.67 -6.21
N GLN A 601 -4.59 13.88 -6.58
CA GLN A 601 -5.68 14.13 -5.62
C GLN A 601 -6.28 12.84 -5.06
N VAL A 602 -6.10 11.70 -5.74
CA VAL A 602 -6.85 10.46 -5.48
C VAL A 602 -6.01 9.35 -4.85
N GLU A 603 -4.82 9.65 -4.34
CA GLU A 603 -3.90 8.64 -3.81
C GLU A 603 -4.03 8.45 -2.30
N THR A 604 -4.12 9.54 -1.55
CA THR A 604 -4.01 9.46 -0.09
C THR A 604 -5.35 9.20 0.58
N ARG A 605 -5.35 8.38 1.64
CA ARG A 605 -6.57 8.08 2.41
C ARG A 605 -7.04 9.22 3.32
N THR A 606 -6.23 10.25 3.50
CA THR A 606 -6.53 11.40 4.36
C THR A 606 -7.01 12.62 3.60
N GLY A 607 -7.02 12.59 2.27
CA GLY A 607 -7.33 13.74 1.45
C GLY A 607 -6.13 14.63 1.12
N ARG A 608 -4.93 14.34 1.66
CA ARG A 608 -3.72 15.09 1.28
C ARG A 608 -3.41 14.89 -0.21
N ILE A 609 -2.85 15.91 -0.84
CA ILE A 609 -2.32 15.83 -2.20
C ILE A 609 -0.94 15.18 -2.13
N SER A 610 -0.61 14.32 -3.10
CA SER A 610 0.75 13.82 -3.29
C SER A 610 1.40 14.44 -4.53
N SER A 611 2.72 14.53 -4.52
CA SER A 611 3.54 15.04 -5.62
C SER A 611 4.33 13.88 -6.19
N LEU A 612 4.30 13.70 -7.52
CA LEU A 612 4.89 12.57 -8.24
C LEU A 612 5.75 13.07 -9.39
N GLU A 613 6.78 12.36 -9.73
CA GLU A 613 7.60 12.51 -10.94
C GLU A 613 8.07 13.95 -11.24
N PRO A 614 8.85 14.58 -10.35
CA PRO A 614 9.43 14.11 -9.09
C PRO A 614 8.57 14.47 -7.87
N ASN A 615 8.77 13.76 -6.74
CA ASN A 615 8.11 14.14 -5.49
C ASN A 615 8.85 15.32 -4.83
N LEU A 616 8.34 16.53 -5.03
CA LEU A 616 8.89 17.76 -4.45
C LEU A 616 8.54 17.94 -2.97
N GLN A 617 7.52 17.25 -2.46
CA GLN A 617 7.11 17.32 -1.04
C GLN A 617 8.08 16.59 -0.10
N ASN A 618 9.00 15.78 -0.63
CA ASN A 618 9.98 15.02 0.14
C ASN A 618 11.38 15.66 0.17
N ILE A 619 11.56 16.89 -0.32
CA ILE A 619 12.85 17.59 -0.26
C ILE A 619 13.21 17.81 1.22
N PRO A 620 14.39 17.35 1.69
CA PRO A 620 14.74 17.36 3.10
C PRO A 620 14.81 18.78 3.69
N ILE A 621 14.25 18.96 4.90
CA ILE A 621 14.23 20.23 5.62
C ILE A 621 14.96 20.16 6.97
N ARG A 622 15.14 18.95 7.54
CA ARG A 622 15.65 18.78 8.91
C ARG A 622 17.17 18.86 9.03
N THR A 623 17.89 18.64 7.94
CA THR A 623 19.36 18.66 7.93
C THR A 623 19.85 19.90 7.18
N ASP A 624 21.00 20.46 7.56
CA ASP A 624 21.58 21.64 6.89
C ASP A 624 21.81 21.40 5.40
N LEU A 625 22.37 20.24 5.04
CA LEU A 625 22.56 19.84 3.65
C LEU A 625 21.23 19.64 2.89
N GLY A 626 20.19 19.16 3.58
CA GLY A 626 18.86 19.03 2.98
C GLY A 626 18.25 20.40 2.71
N ARG A 627 18.41 21.35 3.64
CA ARG A 627 17.97 22.74 3.45
C ARG A 627 18.72 23.44 2.30
N GLU A 628 20.00 23.11 2.07
CA GLU A 628 20.73 23.63 0.92
C GLU A 628 20.07 23.28 -0.42
N MET A 629 19.36 22.17 -0.53
CA MET A 629 18.63 21.80 -1.76
C MET A 629 17.54 22.83 -2.13
N ARG A 630 16.92 23.47 -1.14
CA ARG A 630 15.90 24.51 -1.38
C ARG A 630 16.48 25.79 -2.00
N LYS A 631 17.78 26.02 -1.92
CA LYS A 631 18.47 27.15 -2.58
C LYS A 631 18.47 27.04 -4.12
N PHE A 632 18.34 25.83 -4.63
CA PHE A 632 18.32 25.58 -6.08
C PHE A 632 16.92 25.71 -6.69
N PHE A 633 15.88 25.87 -5.89
CA PHE A 633 14.55 26.21 -6.35
C PHE A 633 14.41 27.71 -6.28
N ILE A 634 14.38 28.36 -7.44
CA ILE A 634 14.51 29.79 -7.59
C ILE A 634 13.26 30.41 -8.22
N ALA A 635 13.07 31.70 -8.02
CA ALA A 635 12.09 32.47 -8.77
C ALA A 635 12.61 32.72 -10.20
N ALA A 636 11.71 32.79 -11.17
CA ALA A 636 12.02 33.20 -12.53
C ALA A 636 12.63 34.63 -12.55
N PRO A 637 13.39 34.99 -13.58
CA PRO A 637 13.94 36.35 -13.71
C PRO A 637 12.85 37.43 -13.62
N GLY A 638 13.04 38.41 -12.74
CA GLY A 638 12.04 39.48 -12.48
C GLY A 638 10.91 39.10 -11.53
N CYS A 639 10.95 37.86 -10.98
CA CYS A 639 9.97 37.37 -10.01
C CYS A 639 10.60 37.15 -8.63
N ARG A 640 9.72 36.92 -7.64
CA ARG A 640 10.01 36.49 -6.28
C ARG A 640 9.17 35.29 -5.92
N LEU A 641 9.67 34.46 -5.00
CA LEU A 641 8.89 33.44 -4.35
C LEU A 641 8.21 34.04 -3.13
N VAL A 642 6.92 33.81 -3.02
CA VAL A 642 6.10 34.12 -1.86
C VAL A 642 5.71 32.79 -1.24
N ASP A 643 6.18 32.54 -0.04
CA ASP A 643 5.94 31.32 0.71
C ASP A 643 5.08 31.65 1.93
N ALA A 644 4.05 30.88 2.20
CA ALA A 644 3.24 30.99 3.39
C ALA A 644 2.93 29.60 3.96
N ASP A 645 3.21 29.41 5.25
CA ASP A 645 3.04 28.17 5.99
C ASP A 645 2.05 28.32 7.14
N TYR A 646 1.16 27.35 7.33
CA TYR A 646 0.25 27.37 8.46
C TYR A 646 0.97 27.11 9.78
N SER A 647 0.79 28.01 10.71
CA SER A 647 1.27 27.83 12.08
C SER A 647 0.44 26.80 12.83
N GLN A 648 0.93 25.56 12.90
CA GLN A 648 0.39 24.47 13.72
C GLN A 648 -1.07 24.12 13.43
N ILE A 649 -1.44 24.01 12.16
CA ILE A 649 -2.83 23.80 11.70
C ILE A 649 -3.49 22.59 12.38
N GLU A 650 -2.80 21.44 12.51
CA GLU A 650 -3.40 20.24 13.09
C GLU A 650 -3.78 20.43 14.57
N LEU A 651 -3.01 21.19 15.34
CA LEU A 651 -3.34 21.51 16.74
C LEU A 651 -4.46 22.55 16.84
N ARG A 652 -4.55 23.53 15.94
CA ARG A 652 -5.64 24.49 15.86
C ARG A 652 -6.95 23.81 15.48
N VAL A 653 -6.90 22.88 14.51
CA VAL A 653 -8.03 22.02 14.16
C VAL A 653 -8.45 21.19 15.37
N LEU A 654 -7.51 20.51 16.05
CA LEU A 654 -7.81 19.70 17.23
C LEU A 654 -8.50 20.55 18.31
N ALA A 655 -7.97 21.72 18.64
CA ALA A 655 -8.56 22.62 19.64
C ALA A 655 -10.00 22.97 19.30
N SER A 656 -10.26 23.32 18.03
CA SER A 656 -11.58 23.72 17.56
C SER A 656 -12.59 22.56 17.55
N ILE A 657 -12.22 21.37 17.01
CA ILE A 657 -13.14 20.23 16.89
C ILE A 657 -13.37 19.48 18.22
N SER A 658 -12.41 19.60 19.16
CA SER A 658 -12.56 19.05 20.51
C SER A 658 -13.33 19.97 21.45
N GLU A 659 -13.54 21.24 21.05
CA GLU A 659 -14.15 22.30 21.87
C GLU A 659 -13.44 22.46 23.23
N ASP A 660 -12.12 22.21 23.26
CA ASP A 660 -11.33 22.33 24.50
C ASP A 660 -11.02 23.81 24.77
N GLN A 661 -11.74 24.40 25.72
CA GLN A 661 -11.64 25.82 25.99
C GLN A 661 -10.24 26.25 26.42
N THR A 662 -9.53 25.40 27.19
CA THR A 662 -8.15 25.69 27.65
C THR A 662 -7.19 25.82 26.45
N MET A 663 -7.36 24.94 25.47
CA MET A 663 -6.55 24.95 24.26
C MET A 663 -6.94 26.10 23.32
N ILE A 664 -8.23 26.37 23.18
CA ILE A 664 -8.77 27.49 22.40
C ILE A 664 -8.24 28.82 22.95
N ASP A 665 -8.33 29.04 24.27
CA ASP A 665 -7.89 30.28 24.93
C ASP A 665 -6.37 30.48 24.78
N ALA A 666 -5.58 29.39 24.88
CA ALA A 666 -4.13 29.43 24.66
C ALA A 666 -3.79 29.91 23.23
N PHE A 667 -4.48 29.38 22.20
CA PHE A 667 -4.24 29.82 20.83
C PHE A 667 -4.71 31.25 20.57
N ASN A 668 -5.91 31.61 21.04
CA ASN A 668 -6.50 32.92 20.77
C ASN A 668 -5.82 34.06 21.56
N SER A 669 -5.13 33.75 22.69
CA SER A 669 -4.26 34.71 23.39
C SER A 669 -2.92 34.96 22.68
N GLY A 670 -2.60 34.22 21.61
CA GLY A 670 -1.32 34.30 20.91
C GLY A 670 -0.17 33.62 21.67
N ALA A 671 -0.44 32.83 22.71
CA ALA A 671 0.58 32.11 23.46
C ALA A 671 1.20 30.99 22.60
N ASP A 672 2.48 30.71 22.80
CA ASP A 672 3.11 29.52 22.23
C ASP A 672 2.52 28.26 22.85
N ILE A 673 1.71 27.52 22.10
CA ILE A 673 1.00 26.34 22.59
C ILE A 673 1.91 25.28 23.21
N HIS A 674 3.14 25.14 22.70
CA HIS A 674 4.10 24.17 23.25
C HIS A 674 4.63 24.60 24.60
N THR A 675 4.83 25.90 24.80
CA THR A 675 5.18 26.46 26.11
C THR A 675 4.02 26.40 27.08
N ALA A 676 2.80 26.72 26.62
CA ALA A 676 1.58 26.60 27.45
C ALA A 676 1.33 25.16 27.89
N THR A 677 1.44 24.18 26.94
CA THR A 677 1.34 22.76 27.27
C THR A 677 2.44 22.34 28.26
N ALA A 678 3.70 22.77 28.07
CA ALA A 678 4.79 22.45 28.97
C ALA A 678 4.51 22.97 30.40
N ALA A 679 4.07 24.22 30.51
CA ALA A 679 3.73 24.82 31.80
C ALA A 679 2.68 23.99 32.55
N GLN A 680 1.63 23.58 31.85
CA GLN A 680 0.53 22.81 32.43
C GLN A 680 0.92 21.37 32.76
N VAL A 681 1.56 20.65 31.79
CA VAL A 681 1.92 19.23 31.94
C VAL A 681 3.01 19.04 33.03
N PHE A 682 3.97 19.98 33.11
CA PHE A 682 5.04 19.90 34.10
C PHE A 682 4.76 20.68 35.40
N GLY A 683 3.63 21.40 35.45
CA GLY A 683 3.26 22.18 36.61
C GLY A 683 4.24 23.34 36.95
N LEU A 684 4.79 23.96 35.91
CA LEU A 684 5.78 25.06 36.05
C LEU A 684 5.23 26.37 35.47
N PRO A 685 5.59 27.55 36.03
CA PRO A 685 5.28 28.81 35.37
C PRO A 685 5.90 28.90 33.96
N PRO A 686 5.23 29.60 33.01
CA PRO A 686 5.73 29.71 31.63
C PRO A 686 7.16 30.24 31.52
N GLU A 687 7.57 31.11 32.41
CA GLU A 687 8.91 31.71 32.41
C GLU A 687 10.00 30.70 32.80
N MET A 688 9.64 29.59 33.47
CA MET A 688 10.54 28.53 33.86
C MET A 688 10.64 27.40 32.84
N ILE A 689 9.91 27.48 31.74
CA ILE A 689 9.94 26.47 30.69
C ILE A 689 11.24 26.61 29.88
N THR A 690 12.11 25.62 30.05
CA THR A 690 13.34 25.52 29.26
C THR A 690 13.06 25.11 27.82
N PRO A 691 13.96 25.41 26.85
CA PRO A 691 13.84 24.92 25.49
C PRO A 691 13.67 23.39 25.40
N GLN A 692 14.28 22.65 26.31
CA GLN A 692 14.17 21.18 26.37
C GLN A 692 12.77 20.74 26.82
N LEU A 693 12.20 21.38 27.85
CA LEU A 693 10.82 21.08 28.29
C LEU A 693 9.79 21.45 27.20
N ARG A 694 9.98 22.59 26.54
CA ARG A 694 9.18 23.00 25.39
C ARG A 694 9.26 21.98 24.26
N SER A 695 10.45 21.46 23.95
CA SER A 695 10.64 20.42 22.92
C SER A 695 9.94 19.11 23.30
N ARG A 696 10.00 18.71 24.57
CA ARG A 696 9.25 17.54 25.08
C ARG A 696 7.75 17.73 24.95
N ALA A 697 7.22 18.90 25.33
CA ALA A 697 5.80 19.21 25.16
C ALA A 697 5.38 19.24 23.69
N LYS A 698 6.25 19.74 22.80
CA LYS A 698 6.03 19.65 21.35
C LYS A 698 5.86 18.20 20.90
N ALA A 699 6.72 17.30 21.34
CA ALA A 699 6.61 15.87 21.01
C ALA A 699 5.33 15.23 21.59
N VAL A 700 4.90 15.65 22.81
CA VAL A 700 3.63 15.21 23.38
C VAL A 700 2.45 15.73 22.56
N ASN A 701 2.39 17.01 22.24
CA ASN A 701 1.32 17.61 21.43
C ASN A 701 1.13 16.88 20.10
N PHE A 702 2.20 16.71 19.32
CA PHE A 702 2.13 15.97 18.06
C PHE A 702 1.86 14.48 18.28
N GLY A 703 2.46 13.89 19.32
CA GLY A 703 2.23 12.49 19.68
C GLY A 703 0.76 12.19 19.94
N ILE A 704 0.06 13.08 20.63
CA ILE A 704 -1.38 12.93 20.90
C ILE A 704 -2.18 12.99 19.59
N VAL A 705 -1.91 13.97 18.73
CA VAL A 705 -2.55 14.06 17.40
C VAL A 705 -2.37 12.76 16.61
N TYR A 706 -1.18 12.18 16.65
CA TYR A 706 -0.88 10.94 15.93
C TYR A 706 -1.23 9.66 16.70
N GLY A 707 -1.80 9.76 17.90
CA GLY A 707 -2.20 8.63 18.73
C GLY A 707 -1.02 7.79 19.20
N ILE A 708 0.10 8.45 19.55
CA ILE A 708 1.33 7.78 20.03
C ILE A 708 1.08 7.09 21.36
N GLY A 709 1.63 5.89 21.54
CA GLY A 709 1.66 5.21 22.85
C GLY A 709 2.87 5.61 23.68
N ALA A 710 2.78 5.41 25.00
CA ALA A 710 3.84 5.75 25.97
C ALA A 710 5.22 5.19 25.61
N PHE A 711 5.29 3.98 25.05
CA PHE A 711 6.54 3.34 24.62
C PHE A 711 7.25 4.13 23.51
N SER A 712 6.51 4.56 22.49
CA SER A 712 7.07 5.33 21.38
C SER A 712 7.46 6.73 21.83
N LEU A 713 6.58 7.38 22.61
CA LEU A 713 6.87 8.71 23.15
C LEU A 713 8.13 8.69 24.04
N ALA A 714 8.28 7.69 24.90
CA ALA A 714 9.46 7.52 25.76
C ALA A 714 10.76 7.48 24.96
N LYS A 715 10.74 6.77 23.83
CA LYS A 715 11.88 6.68 22.92
C LYS A 715 12.18 8.02 22.25
N ASP A 716 11.14 8.74 21.81
CA ASP A 716 11.28 10.00 21.06
C ASP A 716 11.84 11.13 21.92
N ILE A 717 11.48 11.19 23.20
CA ILE A 717 11.91 12.26 24.11
C ILE A 717 13.00 11.84 25.13
N GLY A 718 13.46 10.58 25.05
CA GLY A 718 14.57 10.09 25.86
C GLY A 718 14.25 9.95 27.36
N VAL A 719 13.03 9.52 27.71
CA VAL A 719 12.57 9.30 29.10
C VAL A 719 12.15 7.86 29.32
N SER A 720 11.84 7.50 30.57
CA SER A 720 11.29 6.18 30.89
C SER A 720 9.85 6.03 30.36
N ASN A 721 9.42 4.78 30.12
CA ASN A 721 8.05 4.49 29.69
C ASN A 721 7.00 4.96 30.72
N LYS A 722 7.36 4.96 32.02
CA LYS A 722 6.53 5.45 33.11
C LYS A 722 6.33 6.97 33.01
N GLU A 723 7.40 7.72 32.84
CA GLU A 723 7.35 9.18 32.70
C GLU A 723 6.58 9.59 31.44
N ALA A 724 6.81 8.90 30.31
CA ALA A 724 6.05 9.17 29.09
C ALA A 724 4.54 8.94 29.27
N LYS A 725 4.16 7.90 30.03
CA LYS A 725 2.77 7.67 30.39
C LYS A 725 2.21 8.78 31.28
N GLU A 726 2.96 9.20 32.29
CA GLU A 726 2.58 10.30 33.17
C GLU A 726 2.37 11.61 32.35
N TYR A 727 3.19 11.87 31.36
CA TYR A 727 3.00 13.04 30.47
C TYR A 727 1.73 12.95 29.64
N ILE A 728 1.42 11.77 29.07
CA ILE A 728 0.17 11.56 28.33
C ILE A 728 -1.04 11.72 29.27
N ASP A 729 -1.01 11.11 30.45
CA ASP A 729 -2.09 11.17 31.42
C ASP A 729 -2.31 12.60 31.93
N SER A 730 -1.23 13.36 32.20
CA SER A 730 -1.30 14.78 32.59
C SER A 730 -1.87 15.64 31.46
N TYR A 731 -1.46 15.40 30.20
CA TYR A 731 -2.00 16.08 29.04
C TYR A 731 -3.51 15.87 28.91
N MET A 732 -3.97 14.62 28.99
CA MET A 732 -5.40 14.27 28.90
C MET A 732 -6.21 14.81 30.06
N HIS A 733 -5.60 14.96 31.24
CA HIS A 733 -6.24 15.59 32.39
C HIS A 733 -6.37 17.10 32.20
N THR A 734 -5.37 17.75 31.63
CA THR A 734 -5.34 19.19 31.35
C THR A 734 -6.32 19.56 30.24
N TYR A 735 -6.31 18.80 29.14
CA TYR A 735 -7.14 19.03 27.96
C TYR A 735 -8.30 18.01 27.91
N GLN A 736 -9.27 18.19 28.81
CA GLN A 736 -10.38 17.24 28.97
C GLN A 736 -11.30 17.18 27.75
N GLY A 737 -11.46 18.30 27.04
CA GLY A 737 -12.18 18.35 25.77
C GLY A 737 -11.54 17.47 24.71
N VAL A 738 -10.21 17.51 24.62
CA VAL A 738 -9.44 16.65 23.71
C VAL A 738 -9.60 15.17 24.09
N ALA A 739 -9.48 14.83 25.38
CA ALA A 739 -9.64 13.45 25.85
C ALA A 739 -11.04 12.88 25.51
N ALA A 740 -12.10 13.67 25.78
CA ALA A 740 -13.47 13.30 25.48
C ALA A 740 -13.69 13.17 23.95
N TYR A 741 -13.14 14.10 23.17
CA TYR A 741 -13.21 14.06 21.72
C TYR A 741 -12.57 12.79 21.16
N MET A 742 -11.35 12.43 21.59
CA MET A 742 -10.64 11.24 21.15
C MET A 742 -11.44 9.96 21.37
N GLN A 743 -12.15 9.86 22.50
CA GLN A 743 -13.01 8.72 22.78
C GLN A 743 -14.26 8.73 21.89
N ARG A 744 -14.94 9.88 21.75
CA ARG A 744 -16.12 10.03 20.86
C ARG A 744 -15.79 9.61 19.41
N MET A 745 -14.60 9.94 18.90
CA MET A 745 -14.21 9.57 17.53
C MET A 745 -14.04 8.07 17.34
N ILE A 746 -13.49 7.39 18.34
CA ILE A 746 -13.39 5.92 18.31
C ILE A 746 -14.78 5.29 18.32
N ASP A 747 -15.65 5.75 19.22
CA ASP A 747 -16.99 5.18 19.39
C ASP A 747 -17.83 5.43 18.14
N ALA A 748 -17.84 6.66 17.61
CA ALA A 748 -18.51 6.99 16.37
C ALA A 748 -17.99 6.18 15.17
N ALA A 749 -16.66 5.97 15.08
CA ALA A 749 -16.08 5.18 14.00
C ALA A 749 -16.39 3.67 14.14
N LYS A 750 -16.58 3.15 15.37
CA LYS A 750 -17.05 1.78 15.59
C LYS A 750 -18.51 1.60 15.16
N ASP A 751 -19.35 2.61 15.41
CA ASP A 751 -20.77 2.58 15.07
C ASP A 751 -21.01 2.73 13.56
N THR A 752 -20.28 3.65 12.91
CA THR A 752 -20.47 3.97 11.48
C THR A 752 -19.61 3.15 10.53
N GLY A 753 -18.51 2.58 11.01
CA GLY A 753 -17.48 1.91 10.19
C GLY A 753 -16.48 2.88 9.53
N TYR A 754 -16.60 4.21 9.76
CA TYR A 754 -15.69 5.20 9.17
C TYR A 754 -15.43 6.39 10.10
N ALA A 755 -14.34 7.11 9.85
CA ALA A 755 -14.06 8.42 10.42
C ALA A 755 -14.33 9.52 9.38
N THR A 756 -14.73 10.72 9.83
CA THR A 756 -15.05 11.86 8.97
C THR A 756 -14.26 13.12 9.34
N THR A 757 -13.97 13.96 8.31
CA THR A 757 -13.47 15.34 8.52
C THR A 757 -14.61 16.30 8.79
N LEU A 758 -14.27 17.53 9.16
CA LEU A 758 -15.25 18.63 9.31
C LEU A 758 -16.05 18.89 8.01
N PHE A 759 -15.47 18.60 6.86
CA PHE A 759 -16.06 18.79 5.53
C PHE A 759 -16.74 17.54 4.97
N GLY A 760 -16.89 16.47 5.79
CA GLY A 760 -17.60 15.25 5.40
C GLY A 760 -16.76 14.22 4.61
N ARG A 761 -15.46 14.42 4.47
CA ARG A 761 -14.57 13.40 3.87
C ARG A 761 -14.55 12.17 4.75
N ARG A 762 -14.78 10.98 4.18
CA ARG A 762 -14.84 9.71 4.90
C ARG A 762 -13.59 8.87 4.71
N ARG A 763 -13.21 8.14 5.75
CA ARG A 763 -12.23 7.05 5.68
C ARG A 763 -12.80 5.83 6.39
N TYR A 764 -13.03 4.76 5.64
CA TYR A 764 -13.52 3.50 6.16
C TYR A 764 -12.45 2.80 6.98
N LEU A 765 -12.86 2.18 8.10
CA LEU A 765 -11.97 1.61 9.13
C LEU A 765 -12.37 0.16 9.48
N PRO A 766 -12.27 -0.78 8.53
CA PRO A 766 -12.57 -2.18 8.79
C PRO A 766 -11.68 -2.77 9.90
N GLU A 767 -10.52 -2.19 10.16
CA GLU A 767 -9.60 -2.60 11.22
C GLU A 767 -10.22 -2.51 12.62
N LEU A 768 -11.22 -1.67 12.85
CA LEU A 768 -11.90 -1.55 14.15
C LEU A 768 -12.69 -2.80 14.52
N ALA A 769 -13.18 -3.56 13.54
CA ALA A 769 -13.88 -4.81 13.74
C ALA A 769 -12.93 -6.03 13.80
N ALA A 770 -11.62 -5.85 13.63
CA ALA A 770 -10.67 -6.95 13.61
C ALA A 770 -10.53 -7.62 14.99
N SER A 771 -10.44 -8.95 15.00
CA SER A 771 -10.16 -9.73 16.21
C SER A 771 -8.74 -9.52 16.74
N ASN A 772 -7.81 -9.19 15.84
CA ASN A 772 -6.41 -8.88 16.17
C ASN A 772 -6.30 -7.54 16.89
N HIS A 773 -5.84 -7.58 18.14
CA HIS A 773 -5.66 -6.38 18.98
C HIS A 773 -4.76 -5.31 18.33
N MET A 774 -3.68 -5.70 17.64
CA MET A 774 -2.77 -4.72 16.99
C MET A 774 -3.45 -3.99 15.84
N LEU A 775 -4.26 -4.70 15.03
CA LEU A 775 -5.02 -4.11 13.94
C LEU A 775 -6.13 -3.21 14.47
N ARG A 776 -6.85 -3.65 15.49
CA ARG A 776 -7.88 -2.84 16.14
C ARG A 776 -7.28 -1.56 16.76
N ALA A 777 -6.15 -1.67 17.47
CA ALA A 777 -5.44 -0.52 18.00
C ALA A 777 -4.91 0.43 16.89
N PHE A 778 -4.56 -0.11 15.72
CA PHE A 778 -4.24 0.71 14.54
C PHE A 778 -5.49 1.45 14.04
N GLY A 779 -6.64 0.78 13.90
CA GLY A 779 -7.91 1.40 13.54
C GLY A 779 -8.32 2.51 14.49
N GLU A 780 -8.17 2.31 15.80
CA GLU A 780 -8.45 3.34 16.82
C GLU A 780 -7.53 4.56 16.70
N ARG A 781 -6.24 4.36 16.41
CA ARG A 781 -5.33 5.50 16.13
C ARG A 781 -5.78 6.28 14.90
N VAL A 782 -6.16 5.57 13.84
CA VAL A 782 -6.62 6.21 12.60
C VAL A 782 -7.94 6.96 12.83
N ALA A 783 -8.87 6.40 13.60
CA ALA A 783 -10.14 7.06 13.95
C ALA A 783 -9.93 8.40 14.66
N ARG A 784 -8.93 8.51 15.52
CA ARG A 784 -8.57 9.77 16.20
C ARG A 784 -7.89 10.78 15.27
N ASN A 785 -6.96 10.29 14.44
CA ASN A 785 -6.09 11.12 13.62
C ASN A 785 -6.79 11.64 12.35
N MET A 786 -7.60 10.81 11.68
CA MET A 786 -8.19 11.13 10.38
C MET A 786 -9.03 12.43 10.39
N PRO A 787 -9.89 12.72 11.39
CA PRO A 787 -10.64 13.95 11.42
C PRO A 787 -9.75 15.19 11.49
N ILE A 788 -8.61 15.11 12.17
CA ILE A 788 -7.66 16.22 12.35
C ILE A 788 -6.87 16.45 11.06
N GLN A 789 -6.15 15.43 10.62
CA GLN A 789 -5.30 15.53 9.42
C GLN A 789 -6.11 15.75 8.14
N GLY A 790 -7.25 15.08 8.01
CA GLY A 790 -8.10 15.25 6.84
C GLY A 790 -8.75 16.64 6.80
N THR A 791 -9.17 17.19 7.94
CA THR A 791 -9.67 18.56 8.01
C THR A 791 -8.58 19.58 7.66
N ALA A 792 -7.34 19.39 8.15
CA ALA A 792 -6.22 20.24 7.76
C ALA A 792 -5.94 20.17 6.25
N ALA A 793 -6.03 18.96 5.66
CA ALA A 793 -5.87 18.77 4.22
C ALA A 793 -7.01 19.46 3.42
N ASP A 794 -8.23 19.42 3.90
CA ASP A 794 -9.36 20.11 3.27
C ASP A 794 -9.22 21.64 3.37
N ILE A 795 -8.75 22.15 4.51
CA ILE A 795 -8.51 23.60 4.72
C ILE A 795 -7.46 24.12 3.72
N ILE A 796 -6.33 23.44 3.55
CA ILE A 796 -5.31 23.91 2.60
C ILE A 796 -5.80 23.83 1.15
N LYS A 797 -6.62 22.86 0.80
CA LYS A 797 -7.27 22.79 -0.52
C LYS A 797 -8.21 23.98 -0.76
N ILE A 798 -8.99 24.35 0.25
CA ILE A 798 -9.85 25.55 0.20
C ILE A 798 -8.98 26.80 0.01
N ALA A 799 -7.91 26.94 0.78
CA ALA A 799 -6.96 28.04 0.65
C ALA A 799 -6.39 28.14 -0.77
N MET A 800 -5.91 27.00 -1.33
CA MET A 800 -5.41 26.94 -2.70
C MET A 800 -6.43 27.46 -3.73
N VAL A 801 -7.67 27.01 -3.63
CA VAL A 801 -8.77 27.44 -4.53
C VAL A 801 -9.05 28.92 -4.39
N ARG A 802 -9.08 29.44 -3.15
CA ARG A 802 -9.33 30.87 -2.87
C ARG A 802 -8.20 31.76 -3.35
N VAL A 803 -6.95 31.40 -3.05
CA VAL A 803 -5.75 32.12 -3.52
C VAL A 803 -5.76 32.22 -5.04
N ASP A 804 -5.92 31.11 -5.73
CA ASP A 804 -5.94 31.07 -7.20
C ASP A 804 -7.07 31.93 -7.80
N ARG A 805 -8.27 31.85 -7.21
CA ARG A 805 -9.40 32.69 -7.64
C ARG A 805 -9.14 34.18 -7.43
N ARG A 806 -8.56 34.56 -6.30
CA ARG A 806 -8.30 35.95 -5.96
C ARG A 806 -7.18 36.56 -6.78
N LEU A 807 -6.08 35.84 -6.98
CA LEU A 807 -5.02 36.27 -7.89
C LEU A 807 -5.56 36.52 -9.30
N TYR A 808 -6.41 35.63 -9.80
CA TYR A 808 -7.06 35.81 -11.09
C TYR A 808 -8.04 37.00 -11.13
N ALA A 809 -8.88 37.14 -10.11
CA ALA A 809 -9.85 38.25 -10.02
C ALA A 809 -9.19 39.62 -9.97
N GLU A 810 -8.04 39.72 -9.30
CA GLU A 810 -7.20 40.93 -9.27
C GLU A 810 -6.32 41.09 -10.52
N ARG A 811 -6.43 40.16 -11.50
CA ARG A 811 -5.67 40.16 -12.77
C ARG A 811 -4.16 40.17 -12.57
N MET A 812 -3.68 39.47 -11.56
CA MET A 812 -2.27 39.34 -11.26
C MET A 812 -1.61 38.29 -12.17
N GLU A 813 -0.34 38.50 -12.48
CA GLU A 813 0.50 37.52 -13.17
C GLU A 813 1.05 36.48 -12.18
N SER A 814 0.95 36.72 -10.89
CA SER A 814 1.32 35.84 -9.80
C SER A 814 0.54 34.52 -9.86
N ARG A 815 1.21 33.40 -9.59
CA ARG A 815 0.62 32.07 -9.73
C ARG A 815 1.10 31.10 -8.64
N LEU A 816 0.23 30.23 -8.17
CA LEU A 816 0.59 29.08 -7.35
C LEU A 816 1.47 28.13 -8.17
N ILE A 817 2.58 27.65 -7.57
CA ILE A 817 3.52 26.74 -8.23
C ILE A 817 3.75 25.46 -7.43
N LEU A 818 3.64 25.50 -6.10
CA LEU A 818 3.86 24.32 -5.27
C LEU A 818 2.99 24.36 -4.00
N GLN A 819 2.60 23.19 -3.52
CA GLN A 819 2.03 22.94 -2.19
C GLN A 819 2.86 21.83 -1.52
N VAL A 820 3.34 22.08 -0.31
CA VAL A 820 4.11 21.12 0.49
C VAL A 820 3.56 21.07 1.90
N HIS A 821 2.97 19.94 2.30
CA HIS A 821 2.33 19.76 3.61
C HIS A 821 1.27 20.83 3.91
N ASP A 822 1.59 21.84 4.69
CA ASP A 822 0.78 23.00 5.11
C ASP A 822 1.29 24.33 4.54
N GLU A 823 2.22 24.28 3.60
CA GLU A 823 2.90 25.40 2.93
C GLU A 823 2.37 25.61 1.50
N LEU A 824 2.16 26.87 1.09
CA LEU A 824 1.82 27.30 -0.27
C LEU A 824 2.91 28.22 -0.82
N ILE A 825 3.34 27.93 -2.05
CA ILE A 825 4.36 28.75 -2.74
C ILE A 825 3.76 29.36 -3.99
N VAL A 826 3.87 30.68 -4.08
CA VAL A 826 3.47 31.50 -5.23
C VAL A 826 4.70 32.13 -5.86
N GLU A 827 4.80 32.04 -7.17
CA GLU A 827 5.74 32.83 -7.96
C GLU A 827 5.05 34.13 -8.39
N ALA A 828 5.62 35.28 -8.03
CA ALA A 828 5.05 36.59 -8.27
C ALA A 828 6.09 37.54 -8.91
N PRO A 829 5.69 38.31 -9.93
CA PRO A 829 6.51 39.46 -10.35
C PRO A 829 6.88 40.33 -9.15
N GLU A 830 8.10 40.92 -9.16
CA GLU A 830 8.57 41.73 -8.03
C GLU A 830 7.60 42.85 -7.62
N ALA A 831 6.90 43.47 -8.59
CA ALA A 831 5.91 44.50 -8.34
C ALA A 831 4.63 44.00 -7.65
N GLU A 832 4.36 42.69 -7.71
CA GLU A 832 3.16 42.05 -7.16
C GLU A 832 3.46 41.30 -5.87
N ALA A 833 4.72 41.07 -5.51
CA ALA A 833 5.12 40.13 -4.45
C ALA A 833 4.50 40.45 -3.09
N ASP A 834 4.47 41.73 -2.67
CA ASP A 834 3.86 42.12 -1.40
C ASP A 834 2.34 41.91 -1.42
N ARG A 835 1.69 42.20 -2.56
CA ARG A 835 0.24 41.98 -2.71
C ARG A 835 -0.09 40.48 -2.74
N ALA A 836 0.72 39.69 -3.43
CA ALA A 836 0.59 38.24 -3.45
C ALA A 836 0.74 37.64 -2.03
N LEU A 837 1.74 38.12 -1.25
CA LEU A 837 1.91 37.71 0.14
C LEU A 837 0.65 38.02 0.98
N GLN A 838 0.13 39.24 0.85
CA GLN A 838 -1.09 39.62 1.55
C GLN A 838 -2.27 38.70 1.18
N ILE A 839 -2.46 38.42 -0.13
CA ILE A 839 -3.56 37.55 -0.61
C ILE A 839 -3.39 36.14 -0.06
N VAL A 840 -2.20 35.53 -0.17
CA VAL A 840 -1.95 34.17 0.28
C VAL A 840 -2.23 34.04 1.77
N THR A 841 -1.66 34.93 2.59
CA THR A 841 -1.87 34.88 4.05
C THR A 841 -3.33 35.12 4.44
N GLU A 842 -4.01 36.10 3.86
CA GLU A 842 -5.43 36.39 4.13
C GLU A 842 -6.33 35.18 3.75
N GLU A 843 -6.14 34.58 2.56
CA GLU A 843 -6.96 33.45 2.13
C GLU A 843 -6.67 32.17 2.91
N MET A 844 -5.43 31.98 3.36
CA MET A 844 -5.08 30.88 4.25
C MET A 844 -5.72 31.09 5.63
N GLU A 845 -5.61 32.26 6.23
CA GLU A 845 -6.16 32.54 7.56
C GLU A 845 -7.70 32.49 7.59
N HIS A 846 -8.36 32.80 6.48
CA HIS A 846 -9.83 32.81 6.37
C HIS A 846 -10.39 31.58 5.62
N ALA A 847 -9.58 30.54 5.38
CA ALA A 847 -10.02 29.37 4.62
C ALA A 847 -11.17 28.61 5.29
N CYS A 848 -11.25 28.65 6.62
CA CYS A 848 -12.31 28.02 7.39
C CYS A 848 -12.61 28.82 8.68
N ASP A 849 -13.88 28.97 8.97
CA ASP A 849 -14.33 29.56 10.24
C ASP A 849 -14.29 28.51 11.35
N MET A 850 -13.44 28.73 12.35
CA MET A 850 -13.26 27.83 13.49
C MET A 850 -13.16 28.61 14.80
N ALA A 851 -13.32 27.93 15.94
CA ALA A 851 -13.17 28.54 17.27
C ALA A 851 -11.75 29.07 17.52
N VAL A 852 -10.76 28.50 16.87
CA VAL A 852 -9.36 28.96 16.86
C VAL A 852 -9.05 29.60 15.52
N LEU A 853 -8.54 30.84 15.54
CA LEU A 853 -8.11 31.54 14.33
C LEU A 853 -6.95 30.78 13.65
N LEU A 854 -7.07 30.57 12.35
CA LEU A 854 -5.93 30.09 11.56
C LEU A 854 -4.88 31.20 11.48
N ARG A 855 -3.60 30.80 11.43
CA ARG A 855 -2.48 31.73 11.25
C ARG A 855 -1.56 31.17 10.18
N ALA A 856 -1.16 32.06 9.28
CA ALA A 856 -0.21 31.76 8.23
C ALA A 856 0.98 32.72 8.33
N ASP A 857 2.18 32.17 8.47
CA ASP A 857 3.42 32.93 8.49
C ASP A 857 3.98 32.96 7.06
N GLY A 858 4.14 34.17 6.50
CA GLY A 858 4.56 34.30 5.12
C GLY A 858 5.81 35.15 4.96
N LYS A 859 6.62 34.83 3.94
CA LYS A 859 7.86 35.54 3.60
C LYS A 859 8.02 35.62 2.08
N ILE A 860 8.89 36.57 1.65
CA ILE A 860 9.29 36.73 0.26
C ILE A 860 10.79 36.43 0.13
N GLY A 861 11.17 35.65 -0.87
CA GLY A 861 12.56 35.31 -1.12
C GLY A 861 12.89 35.18 -2.62
N GLN A 862 14.16 35.08 -2.94
CA GLN A 862 14.61 34.75 -4.29
C GLN A 862 14.65 33.24 -4.52
N THR A 863 14.90 32.49 -3.47
CA THR A 863 14.93 31.04 -3.46
C THR A 863 13.92 30.52 -2.47
N TRP A 864 13.54 29.27 -2.61
CA TRP A 864 12.68 28.60 -1.62
C TRP A 864 13.30 28.58 -0.21
N TYR A 865 14.65 28.54 -0.15
CA TYR A 865 15.37 28.63 1.14
C TYR A 865 15.20 29.99 1.82
N ASP A 866 15.21 31.08 1.05
CA ASP A 866 15.10 32.45 1.59
C ASP A 866 13.66 32.79 1.98
N ALA A 867 12.69 32.23 1.26
CA ALA A 867 11.26 32.46 1.46
C ALA A 867 10.66 31.63 2.60
N HIS A 868 11.34 30.59 3.09
CA HIS A 868 10.83 29.66 4.12
C HIS A 868 11.23 29.99 5.56
#